data_4ffe526cffbe9450c4ac04077a158531
#
_entry.id   4ffe526cffbe9450c4ac04077a158531
#
_cell.length_a   1.000
_cell.length_b   1.000
_cell.length_c   1.000
_cell.angle_alpha   90.00
_cell.angle_beta   90.00
_cell.angle_gamma   90.00
#
_symmetry.space_group_name_H-M   'P 1'
#
loop_
_entity.id
_entity.type
_entity.pdbx_description
1 polymer ?
#
loop_
_entity_poly.entity_id
_entity_poly.type
_entity_poly.pdbx_seq_one_letter_code
_entity_poly.pdbx_strand_id
1 'polypeptide(L)'
;MKWILLVFGSVCLLDVVEDSFVHGKRNARTVTFSRTGRGQSRRRRDTWTTEKERFTECNTPLSVKDRELLRSHTHETGFHGDDGSSFTLTWAGNGTGIIFVLSTISVPSDSFYEGGSSRLYRSEDYGKSFHDISHAINNTFLNSYFGISAGHGNPQPVILTANLPFTKDPGGKIFTSMDAGLTFRSVQLQFHPAQAIQFSLLDPKYLVVISIDDGLWLSEDFGNNWSKVHEGVHTFTWGSENTLFFSSSPNGTVEAARRGELILRRTCDFGKTFDTIAENIFSFGHIGSFLFTSVMEKLGSPRVIYVSKDQGDHFKRAQLPSATTEQFYSVLDADEDMIFMHVDNPGEDTYYGTVYASDEQGILYSKSLERHLFGGEGKSDFTNITSLRGVYLTNILEEGGCIRSVISFNRGGRWRYLKKPENVDCPDMSKKCNLHIHGEHSHFSGVTPMTPSSEPTAIGLVIGHGSVGDSISAARPDVYVSRDGGYTWWGTLRGPHHYSILDSGGLIVAVEARRDRGISSIKFSTDEGQCWKTFNFTDHPFFLAGLASEPSSSTMNISIFGYRLDDNHKPMWVAVTIDFEHLLTRECNDQDYVTWLAHSNYSSNPKTDGCLLGYKETFRRLKTLSACRNGRGYVVSRQQSPCICTSEDFMCDYGFYWHENSSACLPQPDFLNQTQDFCLNVDLQTTGYRRIPGDKCKGSFSPPRNEEAHQKLCGNVTSSDSHTEIPPAILALIVVCSLGIICLVIIAAYMITSRRINCGQRSPEYNFSVLQIQEDDLSVNNESTPNGKLNGFQVQEDSDDVSLIKQ
;
A
#
# COMPACT_ATOMS: atom_id res chain seq x y z
N MET A 1 -19.71 15.91 -43.06
CA MET A 1 -21.15 15.92 -42.70
C MET A 1 -21.25 15.05 -41.47
N LYS A 2 -21.20 15.70 -40.30
CA LYS A 2 -22.23 15.83 -39.25
C LYS A 2 -22.71 14.45 -38.76
N TRP A 3 -22.54 14.09 -37.54
CA TRP A 3 -23.07 14.71 -36.31
C TRP A 3 -22.23 14.50 -35.08
N ILE A 4 -22.00 15.56 -34.38
CA ILE A 4 -21.59 15.70 -32.99
C ILE A 4 -22.78 15.30 -32.10
N LEU A 5 -22.54 14.52 -31.08
CA LEU A 5 -23.40 14.46 -29.91
C LEU A 5 -22.53 14.48 -28.65
N LEU A 6 -22.43 15.67 -28.08
CA LEU A 6 -22.06 15.97 -26.73
C LEU A 6 -23.01 15.23 -25.77
N VAL A 7 -22.44 14.41 -24.90
CA VAL A 7 -23.12 14.01 -23.67
C VAL A 7 -22.23 14.49 -22.50
N PHE A 8 -22.68 15.57 -21.90
CA PHE A 8 -22.22 15.98 -20.58
C PHE A 8 -22.64 14.91 -19.57
N GLY A 9 -21.69 14.12 -19.11
CA GLY A 9 -21.81 13.29 -17.94
C GLY A 9 -21.05 13.97 -16.81
N SER A 10 -21.77 14.60 -15.89
CA SER A 10 -21.20 15.03 -14.61
C SER A 10 -20.60 13.83 -13.90
N VAL A 11 -19.31 13.76 -13.88
CA VAL A 11 -18.53 12.86 -13.02
C VAL A 11 -18.57 13.48 -11.63
N CYS A 12 -19.42 12.97 -10.75
CA CYS A 12 -19.23 13.15 -9.32
C CYS A 12 -18.04 12.29 -8.92
N LEU A 13 -16.89 12.92 -8.76
CA LEU A 13 -15.73 12.35 -8.10
C LEU A 13 -16.11 11.99 -6.66
N LEU A 14 -16.14 10.72 -6.39
CA LEU A 14 -16.11 10.13 -5.05
C LEU A 14 -14.64 10.07 -4.65
N ASP A 15 -14.15 11.10 -3.99
CA ASP A 15 -12.88 11.00 -3.28
C ASP A 15 -13.07 10.16 -2.02
N VAL A 16 -12.86 8.87 -2.17
CA VAL A 16 -12.46 8.02 -1.06
C VAL A 16 -10.94 7.97 -1.15
N VAL A 17 -10.29 8.83 -0.42
CA VAL A 17 -8.85 8.69 -0.19
C VAL A 17 -8.69 7.53 0.80
N GLU A 18 -8.63 6.31 0.28
CA GLU A 18 -7.99 5.22 1.00
C GLU A 18 -6.48 5.42 0.82
N ASP A 19 -5.83 5.87 1.88
CA ASP A 19 -4.39 5.75 1.96
C ASP A 19 -4.03 4.27 1.80
N SER A 20 -3.39 3.98 0.69
CA SER A 20 -2.90 2.68 0.33
C SER A 20 -2.05 2.12 1.46
N PHE A 21 -2.33 0.90 1.81
CA PHE A 21 -1.63 0.12 2.82
C PHE A 21 -0.14 0.13 2.59
N VAL A 22 0.52 0.76 3.49
CA VAL A 22 1.95 0.69 3.59
C VAL A 22 2.29 -0.16 4.80
N HIS A 23 3.00 -1.25 4.57
CA HIS A 23 3.50 -2.13 5.61
C HIS A 23 4.68 -1.46 6.34
N GLY A 24 4.36 -0.64 7.27
CA GLY A 24 5.26 -0.10 8.26
C GLY A 24 4.49 0.14 9.53
N LYS A 25 5.10 0.15 10.69
CA LYS A 25 4.48 0.33 12.01
C LYS A 25 3.21 1.17 11.93
N ARG A 26 2.09 0.56 12.30
CA ARG A 26 0.74 1.10 12.22
C ARG A 26 0.62 2.42 12.97
N ASN A 27 0.89 3.51 12.29
CA ASN A 27 0.57 4.86 12.71
C ASN A 27 -0.92 5.14 12.42
N ALA A 28 -1.44 6.22 12.91
CA ALA A 28 -2.83 6.62 12.76
C ALA A 28 -3.38 6.34 11.35
N ARG A 29 -4.53 5.65 11.29
CA ARG A 29 -5.25 5.41 10.05
C ARG A 29 -6.32 6.48 9.88
N THR A 30 -6.31 7.18 8.77
CA THR A 30 -7.33 8.18 8.41
C THR A 30 -8.26 7.60 7.34
N VAL A 31 -9.56 7.76 7.52
CA VAL A 31 -10.59 7.31 6.58
C VAL A 31 -11.55 8.47 6.33
N THR A 32 -11.80 8.80 5.06
CA THR A 32 -12.70 9.89 4.67
C THR A 32 -13.99 9.32 4.05
N PHE A 33 -15.14 9.82 4.48
CA PHE A 33 -16.44 9.48 3.95
C PHE A 33 -17.07 10.72 3.31
N SER A 34 -17.76 10.54 2.19
CA SER A 34 -18.49 11.63 1.54
C SER A 34 -19.95 11.28 1.28
N ARG A 35 -20.82 12.28 1.26
CA ARG A 35 -22.22 12.13 0.88
C ARG A 35 -22.33 12.03 -0.64
N THR A 36 -22.78 10.90 -1.15
CA THR A 36 -23.10 10.78 -2.58
C THR A 36 -24.42 11.49 -2.89
N GLY A 37 -24.40 12.45 -3.81
CA GLY A 37 -25.60 13.11 -4.29
C GLY A 37 -26.60 12.14 -4.92
N ARG A 38 -27.90 12.41 -4.79
CA ARG A 38 -28.99 11.62 -5.38
C ARG A 38 -28.89 11.62 -6.91
N GLY A 39 -28.24 10.64 -7.48
CA GLY A 39 -28.41 10.28 -8.88
C GLY A 39 -29.78 9.60 -9.07
N GLN A 40 -30.66 10.18 -9.88
CA GLN A 40 -31.89 9.50 -10.30
C GLN A 40 -31.51 8.31 -11.19
N SER A 41 -31.41 7.13 -10.62
CA SER A 41 -31.28 5.91 -11.41
C SER A 41 -32.64 5.44 -11.88
N ARG A 42 -32.79 5.31 -13.19
CA ARG A 42 -33.94 4.63 -13.81
C ARG A 42 -33.97 3.19 -13.31
N ARG A 43 -35.04 2.82 -12.61
CA ARG A 43 -35.34 1.45 -12.18
C ARG A 43 -35.36 0.51 -13.39
N ARG A 44 -34.32 -0.32 -13.53
CA ARG A 44 -34.46 -1.63 -14.15
C ARG A 44 -35.05 -2.57 -13.10
N ARG A 45 -36.20 -3.13 -13.38
CA ARG A 45 -36.79 -4.21 -12.59
C ARG A 45 -35.95 -5.46 -12.87
N ASP A 46 -35.07 -5.81 -11.97
CA ASP A 46 -34.45 -7.12 -11.96
C ASP A 46 -35.47 -8.09 -11.37
N THR A 47 -36.01 -8.94 -12.23
CA THR A 47 -36.80 -10.08 -11.83
C THR A 47 -35.87 -11.15 -11.26
N TRP A 48 -35.76 -11.18 -9.95
CA TRP A 48 -35.04 -12.26 -9.24
C TRP A 48 -35.86 -13.56 -9.33
N THR A 49 -35.35 -14.54 -10.07
CA THR A 49 -35.76 -15.91 -9.92
C THR A 49 -35.21 -16.42 -8.60
N THR A 50 -36.05 -17.01 -7.79
CA THR A 50 -35.74 -17.69 -6.53
C THR A 50 -34.90 -18.94 -6.81
N GLU A 51 -33.62 -18.77 -7.12
CA GLU A 51 -32.66 -19.87 -7.02
C GLU A 51 -32.32 -20.11 -5.55
N LYS A 52 -32.38 -21.35 -5.16
CA LYS A 52 -32.10 -21.87 -3.82
C LYS A 52 -30.78 -21.23 -3.31
N GLU A 53 -30.90 -20.50 -2.21
CA GLU A 53 -29.77 -19.91 -1.51
C GLU A 53 -28.76 -20.99 -1.06
N ARG A 54 -27.65 -21.12 -1.75
CA ARG A 54 -26.55 -22.05 -1.41
C ARG A 54 -25.47 -21.43 -0.51
N PHE A 55 -25.61 -20.18 -0.17
CA PHE A 55 -24.71 -19.51 0.77
C PHE A 55 -25.30 -19.59 2.18
N THR A 56 -24.49 -19.96 3.13
CA THR A 56 -24.93 -20.48 4.41
C THR A 56 -25.25 -19.38 5.41
N GLU A 57 -26.55 -19.12 5.63
CA GLU A 57 -26.96 -18.62 6.95
C GLU A 57 -26.75 -19.74 7.97
N CYS A 58 -26.29 -19.40 9.18
CA CYS A 58 -26.18 -20.37 10.26
C CYS A 58 -27.52 -21.03 10.51
N ASN A 59 -27.56 -22.36 10.59
CA ASN A 59 -28.78 -23.13 10.90
C ASN A 59 -29.43 -22.71 12.22
N THR A 60 -28.65 -22.06 13.11
CA THR A 60 -29.17 -21.52 14.37
C THR A 60 -29.23 -19.99 14.29
N PRO A 61 -30.42 -19.39 14.33
CA PRO A 61 -30.55 -17.94 14.36
C PRO A 61 -29.92 -17.37 15.63
N LEU A 62 -29.62 -16.08 15.61
CA LEU A 62 -29.11 -15.36 16.78
C LEU A 62 -30.09 -15.51 17.95
N SER A 63 -29.64 -15.99 19.10
CA SER A 63 -30.47 -16.17 20.27
C SER A 63 -31.08 -14.83 20.75
N VAL A 64 -32.24 -14.89 21.40
CA VAL A 64 -32.87 -13.69 21.96
C VAL A 64 -31.93 -13.01 22.95
N LYS A 65 -31.26 -13.78 23.79
CA LYS A 65 -30.27 -13.29 24.77
C LYS A 65 -29.10 -12.59 24.11
N ASP A 66 -28.51 -13.17 23.06
CA ASP A 66 -27.38 -12.55 22.35
C ASP A 66 -27.80 -11.29 21.60
N ARG A 67 -29.05 -11.26 21.10
CA ARG A 67 -29.61 -10.07 20.45
C ARG A 67 -29.82 -8.94 21.42
N GLU A 68 -30.37 -9.20 22.59
CA GLU A 68 -30.52 -8.20 23.67
C GLU A 68 -29.17 -7.70 24.15
N LEU A 69 -28.20 -8.60 24.30
CA LEU A 69 -26.85 -8.28 24.68
C LEU A 69 -26.17 -7.38 23.66
N LEU A 70 -26.20 -7.71 22.37
CA LEU A 70 -25.65 -6.85 21.32
C LEU A 70 -26.37 -5.50 21.27
N ARG A 71 -27.70 -5.46 21.48
CA ARG A 71 -28.46 -4.20 21.50
C ARG A 71 -28.04 -3.29 22.64
N SER A 72 -27.75 -3.84 23.83
CA SER A 72 -27.26 -3.07 24.99
C SER A 72 -25.82 -2.56 24.81
N HIS A 73 -25.05 -3.13 23.88
CA HIS A 73 -23.68 -2.74 23.54
C HIS A 73 -23.56 -2.13 22.13
N THR A 74 -24.68 -1.64 21.62
CA THR A 74 -24.74 -0.86 20.38
C THR A 74 -24.98 0.60 20.73
N HIS A 75 -24.10 1.46 20.29
CA HIS A 75 -24.12 2.88 20.59
C HIS A 75 -24.34 3.66 19.29
N GLU A 76 -25.38 4.47 19.22
CA GLU A 76 -25.68 5.31 18.08
C GLU A 76 -25.44 6.77 18.45
N THR A 77 -24.62 7.46 17.68
CA THR A 77 -24.35 8.90 17.79
C THR A 77 -24.82 9.60 16.53
N GLY A 78 -25.78 10.50 16.66
CA GLY A 78 -26.20 11.41 15.59
C GLY A 78 -25.45 12.74 15.72
N PHE A 79 -24.84 13.22 14.67
CA PHE A 79 -24.11 14.48 14.63
C PHE A 79 -25.09 15.61 14.27
N HIS A 80 -25.92 15.99 15.26
CA HIS A 80 -26.99 16.96 15.07
C HIS A 80 -26.46 18.35 14.75
N GLY A 81 -27.09 18.99 13.73
CA GLY A 81 -26.69 20.31 13.27
C GLY A 81 -25.35 20.35 12.53
N ASP A 82 -24.79 19.19 12.21
CA ASP A 82 -23.65 19.06 11.33
C ASP A 82 -24.14 18.86 9.88
N ASP A 83 -23.86 19.83 9.04
CA ASP A 83 -24.23 19.86 7.63
C ASP A 83 -23.02 19.57 6.70
N GLY A 84 -21.90 19.14 7.27
CA GLY A 84 -20.68 18.76 6.53
C GLY A 84 -20.94 17.79 5.41
N SER A 85 -20.31 18.04 4.27
CA SER A 85 -20.38 17.18 3.08
C SER A 85 -19.40 16.02 3.12
N SER A 86 -18.29 16.16 3.84
CA SER A 86 -17.29 15.13 4.05
C SER A 86 -17.04 14.87 5.53
N PHE A 87 -16.60 13.66 5.83
CA PHE A 87 -16.40 13.17 7.18
C PHE A 87 -15.11 12.36 7.20
N THR A 88 -14.07 12.91 7.80
CA THR A 88 -12.75 12.27 7.87
C THR A 88 -12.52 11.74 9.28
N LEU A 89 -12.15 10.48 9.39
CA LEU A 89 -11.89 9.79 10.64
C LEU A 89 -10.42 9.45 10.77
N THR A 90 -9.84 9.78 11.92
CA THR A 90 -8.43 9.50 12.23
C THR A 90 -8.31 8.85 13.61
N TRP A 91 -7.67 7.68 13.64
CA TRP A 91 -7.34 6.99 14.88
C TRP A 91 -6.09 7.60 15.52
N ALA A 92 -6.17 7.94 16.79
CA ALA A 92 -5.04 8.42 17.56
C ALA A 92 -4.44 7.28 18.40
N GLY A 93 -3.75 6.38 17.72
CA GLY A 93 -3.02 5.26 18.30
C GLY A 93 -3.74 3.91 18.27
N ASN A 94 -2.94 2.90 18.49
CA ASN A 94 -3.39 1.52 18.59
C ASN A 94 -3.73 1.21 20.05
N GLY A 95 -4.91 0.68 20.30
CA GLY A 95 -5.35 0.31 21.65
C GLY A 95 -5.74 1.49 22.57
N THR A 96 -5.75 2.71 22.06
CA THR A 96 -6.07 3.91 22.86
C THR A 96 -7.57 4.18 22.97
N GLY A 97 -8.35 3.73 21.99
CA GLY A 97 -9.78 4.05 21.88
C GLY A 97 -10.07 5.47 21.40
N ILE A 98 -9.02 6.25 21.09
CA ILE A 98 -9.18 7.65 20.72
C ILE A 98 -9.37 7.79 19.22
N ILE A 99 -10.47 8.45 18.86
CA ILE A 99 -10.82 8.71 17.46
C ILE A 99 -11.11 10.19 17.30
N PHE A 100 -10.53 10.81 16.29
CA PHE A 100 -10.92 12.12 15.82
C PHE A 100 -11.80 12.00 14.59
N VAL A 101 -12.81 12.85 14.53
CA VAL A 101 -13.65 13.00 13.35
C VAL A 101 -13.68 14.46 12.97
N LEU A 102 -13.32 14.73 11.72
CA LEU A 102 -13.35 16.04 11.10
C LEU A 102 -14.49 16.06 10.09
N SER A 103 -15.51 16.86 10.34
CA SER A 103 -16.58 17.15 9.40
C SER A 103 -16.31 18.49 8.73
N THR A 104 -16.39 18.54 7.39
CA THR A 104 -16.11 19.75 6.64
C THR A 104 -17.23 20.10 5.68
N ILE A 105 -17.48 21.40 5.50
CA ILE A 105 -18.37 21.94 4.48
C ILE A 105 -17.50 22.48 3.36
N SER A 106 -17.63 21.89 2.18
CA SER A 106 -17.03 22.44 0.97
C SER A 106 -17.96 23.52 0.42
N VAL A 107 -17.47 24.75 0.34
CA VAL A 107 -18.20 25.84 -0.34
C VAL A 107 -17.89 25.72 -1.84
N PRO A 108 -18.91 25.78 -2.73
CA PRO A 108 -18.66 25.80 -4.17
C PRO A 108 -17.73 26.95 -4.56
N SER A 109 -16.83 26.70 -5.49
CA SER A 109 -15.73 27.60 -5.93
C SER A 109 -16.18 28.92 -6.58
N ASP A 110 -17.48 29.19 -6.71
CA ASP A 110 -17.99 30.40 -7.31
C ASP A 110 -18.11 31.61 -6.36
N SER A 111 -17.85 31.42 -5.09
CA SER A 111 -17.83 32.52 -4.11
C SER A 111 -16.41 32.96 -3.84
N PHE A 112 -16.09 34.21 -4.07
CA PHE A 112 -14.80 34.87 -3.77
C PHE A 112 -14.41 34.86 -2.29
N TYR A 113 -15.15 34.18 -1.44
CA TYR A 113 -14.87 33.95 -0.04
C TYR A 113 -14.69 32.45 0.17
N GLU A 114 -13.47 32.01 0.24
CA GLU A 114 -13.12 30.67 0.75
C GLU A 114 -13.41 30.60 2.26
N GLY A 115 -14.68 30.61 2.60
CA GLY A 115 -15.17 30.48 3.97
C GLY A 115 -15.79 29.11 4.13
N GLY A 116 -14.98 28.06 4.28
CA GLY A 116 -15.46 26.78 4.74
C GLY A 116 -15.67 26.78 6.26
N SER A 117 -16.38 25.81 6.76
CA SER A 117 -16.46 25.52 8.18
C SER A 117 -16.14 24.06 8.45
N SER A 118 -15.59 23.78 9.61
CA SER A 118 -15.36 22.40 10.03
C SER A 118 -15.79 22.23 11.48
N ARG A 119 -16.17 20.99 11.82
CA ARG A 119 -16.38 20.57 13.20
C ARG A 119 -15.45 19.44 13.52
N LEU A 120 -14.86 19.48 14.69
CA LEU A 120 -13.96 18.47 15.18
C LEU A 120 -14.61 17.73 16.35
N TYR A 121 -14.74 16.43 16.19
CA TYR A 121 -15.25 15.54 17.25
C TYR A 121 -14.15 14.62 17.75
N ARG A 122 -14.21 14.25 19.01
CA ARG A 122 -13.32 13.31 19.65
C ARG A 122 -14.10 12.23 20.38
N SER A 123 -13.70 10.99 20.22
CA SER A 123 -14.10 9.84 21.04
C SER A 123 -12.90 9.36 21.83
N GLU A 124 -13.15 8.80 23.02
CA GLU A 124 -12.13 8.16 23.87
C GLU A 124 -12.53 6.75 24.31
N ASP A 125 -13.62 6.24 23.75
CA ASP A 125 -14.25 4.98 24.09
C ASP A 125 -14.48 4.07 22.89
N TYR A 126 -13.55 4.13 21.93
CA TYR A 126 -13.60 3.35 20.67
C TYR A 126 -14.79 3.70 19.77
N GLY A 127 -15.24 4.95 19.77
CA GLY A 127 -16.34 5.42 18.94
C GLY A 127 -17.73 5.15 19.50
N LYS A 128 -17.87 4.78 20.78
CA LYS A 128 -19.18 4.59 21.43
C LYS A 128 -19.87 5.93 21.68
N SER A 129 -19.08 6.96 21.98
CA SER A 129 -19.56 8.34 22.06
C SER A 129 -18.62 9.31 21.36
N PHE A 130 -19.16 10.42 20.86
CA PHE A 130 -18.38 11.50 20.22
C PHE A 130 -18.75 12.83 20.83
N HIS A 131 -17.75 13.63 21.17
CA HIS A 131 -17.90 14.95 21.75
C HIS A 131 -17.37 16.02 20.80
N ASP A 132 -18.13 17.08 20.55
CA ASP A 132 -17.68 18.23 19.78
C ASP A 132 -16.62 18.99 20.60
N ILE A 133 -15.40 19.01 20.09
CA ILE A 133 -14.26 19.71 20.68
C ILE A 133 -13.80 20.91 19.84
N SER A 134 -14.61 21.37 18.89
CA SER A 134 -14.29 22.51 18.02
C SER A 134 -13.94 23.79 18.80
N HIS A 135 -14.55 23.95 19.98
CA HIS A 135 -14.26 25.09 20.88
C HIS A 135 -12.80 25.11 21.36
N ALA A 136 -12.16 23.94 21.51
CA ALA A 136 -10.76 23.85 21.96
C ALA A 136 -9.76 24.45 20.95
N ILE A 137 -10.19 24.62 19.71
CA ILE A 137 -9.45 25.26 18.63
C ILE A 137 -10.08 26.57 18.17
N ASN A 138 -10.94 27.18 19.00
CA ASN A 138 -11.68 28.40 18.70
C ASN A 138 -12.53 28.32 17.42
N ASN A 139 -13.12 27.16 17.14
CA ASN A 139 -13.88 26.85 15.93
C ASN A 139 -13.09 27.21 14.64
N THR A 140 -11.79 27.06 14.65
CA THR A 140 -10.94 27.31 13.48
C THR A 140 -11.23 26.29 12.38
N PHE A 141 -11.36 26.75 11.14
CA PHE A 141 -11.52 25.87 10.01
C PHE A 141 -10.27 25.05 9.76
N LEU A 142 -10.35 23.72 9.81
CA LEU A 142 -9.26 22.80 9.55
C LEU A 142 -9.23 22.38 8.08
N ASN A 143 -8.04 22.05 7.59
CA ASN A 143 -7.87 21.55 6.24
C ASN A 143 -8.60 20.19 6.08
N SER A 144 -9.37 20.05 5.00
CA SER A 144 -10.18 18.85 4.76
C SER A 144 -9.36 17.61 4.40
N TYR A 145 -8.16 17.80 3.81
CA TYR A 145 -7.31 16.71 3.32
C TYR A 145 -6.25 16.29 4.34
N PHE A 146 -5.60 17.26 4.97
CA PHE A 146 -4.50 17.01 5.90
C PHE A 146 -4.66 17.77 7.24
N GLY A 147 -5.90 18.02 7.62
CA GLY A 147 -6.20 18.77 8.86
C GLY A 147 -5.83 18.05 10.15
N ILE A 148 -5.62 16.74 10.14
CA ILE A 148 -5.27 15.96 11.31
C ILE A 148 -4.04 15.11 11.02
N SER A 149 -2.94 15.35 11.72
CA SER A 149 -1.74 14.51 11.72
C SER A 149 -1.56 13.92 13.11
N ALA A 150 -1.47 12.59 13.19
CA ALA A 150 -1.25 11.88 14.44
C ALA A 150 0.13 11.19 14.43
N GLY A 151 0.93 11.43 15.46
CA GLY A 151 2.24 10.82 15.62
C GLY A 151 2.14 9.45 16.31
N HIS A 152 3.27 8.95 16.77
CA HIS A 152 3.37 7.72 17.56
C HIS A 152 3.72 8.09 19.03
N GLY A 153 3.40 7.21 19.96
CA GLY A 153 3.68 7.41 21.37
C GLY A 153 2.48 7.12 22.28
N ASN A 154 2.67 7.25 23.57
CA ASN A 154 1.60 7.12 24.54
C ASN A 154 1.86 8.12 25.70
N PRO A 155 1.03 9.19 25.84
CA PRO A 155 -0.10 9.54 24.97
C PRO A 155 0.34 9.92 23.54
N GLN A 156 -0.56 9.74 22.58
CA GLN A 156 -0.25 10.01 21.18
C GLN A 156 -0.31 11.51 20.88
N PRO A 157 0.75 12.08 20.31
CA PRO A 157 0.77 13.48 19.90
C PRO A 157 -0.09 13.69 18.65
N VAL A 158 -0.78 14.82 18.59
CA VAL A 158 -1.66 15.19 17.48
C VAL A 158 -1.36 16.64 17.06
N ILE A 159 -1.36 16.86 15.76
CA ILE A 159 -1.27 18.20 15.17
C ILE A 159 -2.50 18.41 14.30
N LEU A 160 -3.14 19.56 14.45
CA LEU A 160 -4.22 20.00 13.60
C LEU A 160 -3.74 21.16 12.74
N THR A 161 -4.02 21.10 11.44
CA THR A 161 -3.63 22.13 10.48
C THR A 161 -4.85 22.93 10.05
N ALA A 162 -4.82 24.24 10.29
CA ALA A 162 -5.88 25.15 9.91
C ALA A 162 -5.85 25.43 8.40
N ASN A 163 -7.03 25.57 7.81
CA ASN A 163 -7.20 26.07 6.45
C ASN A 163 -7.48 27.58 6.53
N LEU A 164 -6.45 28.39 6.34
CA LEU A 164 -6.55 29.85 6.40
C LEU A 164 -6.52 30.43 4.97
N PRO A 165 -7.37 31.41 4.67
CA PRO A 165 -7.28 32.12 3.41
C PRO A 165 -5.95 32.86 3.28
N PHE A 166 -5.35 32.82 2.10
CA PHE A 166 -4.01 33.36 1.81
C PHE A 166 -3.86 34.89 1.96
N THR A 167 -4.85 35.58 2.48
CA THR A 167 -5.03 37.00 2.16
C THR A 167 -4.40 38.00 3.11
N LYS A 168 -3.94 37.71 4.33
CA LYS A 168 -3.41 38.76 5.22
C LYS A 168 -2.40 38.35 6.29
N ASP A 169 -2.30 37.09 6.66
CA ASP A 169 -1.34 36.67 7.69
C ASP A 169 -0.09 36.07 7.06
N PRO A 170 1.09 36.28 7.61
CA PRO A 170 2.36 35.84 7.02
C PRO A 170 2.58 34.34 7.04
N GLY A 171 1.59 33.51 7.43
CA GLY A 171 1.73 32.07 7.46
C GLY A 171 0.49 31.32 7.91
N GLY A 172 0.56 29.99 7.90
CA GLY A 172 -0.46 29.08 8.37
C GLY A 172 -0.55 29.02 9.89
N LYS A 173 -1.50 28.27 10.39
CA LYS A 173 -1.73 28.07 11.82
C LYS A 173 -1.92 26.58 12.11
N ILE A 174 -1.30 26.12 13.18
CA ILE A 174 -1.46 24.75 13.66
C ILE A 174 -1.88 24.74 15.14
N PHE A 175 -2.45 23.62 15.54
CA PHE A 175 -2.71 23.33 16.94
C PHE A 175 -2.01 22.03 17.31
N THR A 176 -1.21 22.06 18.35
CA THR A 176 -0.42 20.92 18.81
C THR A 176 -0.98 20.39 20.13
N SER A 177 -1.05 19.07 20.25
CA SER A 177 -1.50 18.36 21.45
C SER A 177 -0.55 17.21 21.76
N MET A 178 -0.06 17.13 22.98
CA MET A 178 0.76 16.02 23.51
C MET A 178 -0.04 15.02 24.36
N ASP A 179 -1.32 15.26 24.54
CA ASP A 179 -2.23 14.52 25.42
C ASP A 179 -3.40 13.88 24.65
N ALA A 180 -3.12 13.48 23.40
CA ALA A 180 -4.12 12.86 22.51
C ALA A 180 -5.39 13.72 22.33
N GLY A 181 -5.22 15.02 22.19
CA GLY A 181 -6.28 15.97 21.88
C GLY A 181 -7.16 16.37 23.05
N LEU A 182 -6.71 16.20 24.29
CA LEU A 182 -7.40 16.77 25.46
C LEU A 182 -7.19 18.27 25.52
N THR A 183 -5.97 18.72 25.28
CA THR A 183 -5.63 20.14 25.21
C THR A 183 -4.88 20.48 23.93
N PHE A 184 -5.11 21.68 23.43
CA PHE A 184 -4.45 22.17 22.22
C PHE A 184 -3.74 23.50 22.49
N ARG A 185 -2.50 23.59 21.99
CA ARG A 185 -1.73 24.83 21.94
C ARG A 185 -1.74 25.36 20.51
N SER A 186 -2.13 26.61 20.34
CA SER A 186 -2.08 27.29 19.04
C SER A 186 -0.67 27.80 18.71
N VAL A 187 -0.20 27.51 17.51
CA VAL A 187 1.09 28.00 16.99
C VAL A 187 0.86 28.67 15.63
N GLN A 188 1.35 29.90 15.48
CA GLN A 188 1.37 30.63 14.23
C GLN A 188 2.63 30.24 13.46
N LEU A 189 2.48 29.79 12.20
CA LEU A 189 3.60 29.44 11.35
C LEU A 189 4.09 30.66 10.54
N GLN A 190 5.33 30.60 10.08
CA GLN A 190 5.91 31.57 9.15
C GLN A 190 5.66 31.19 7.68
N PHE A 191 5.00 30.09 7.42
CA PHE A 191 4.72 29.49 6.11
C PHE A 191 3.35 28.85 6.10
N HIS A 192 2.84 28.50 4.91
CA HIS A 192 1.62 27.71 4.74
C HIS A 192 2.01 26.26 4.37
N PRO A 193 1.59 25.25 5.14
CA PRO A 193 1.79 23.84 4.77
C PRO A 193 1.09 23.50 3.45
N ALA A 194 1.80 22.82 2.55
CA ALA A 194 1.24 22.28 1.32
C ALA A 194 0.65 20.87 1.49
N GLN A 195 1.06 20.18 2.56
CA GLN A 195 0.69 18.79 2.83
C GLN A 195 0.64 18.51 4.34
N ALA A 196 0.29 17.27 4.70
CA ALA A 196 0.29 16.83 6.09
C ALA A 196 1.67 17.00 6.75
N ILE A 197 1.69 17.51 7.99
CA ILE A 197 2.90 17.54 8.79
C ILE A 197 3.26 16.11 9.18
N GLN A 198 4.46 15.67 8.83
CA GLN A 198 4.94 14.33 9.12
C GLN A 198 5.82 14.31 10.37
N PHE A 199 5.57 13.30 11.20
CA PHE A 199 6.38 13.01 12.38
C PHE A 199 7.60 12.18 12.01
N SER A 200 8.72 12.43 12.68
CA SER A 200 9.83 11.47 12.65
C SER A 200 9.37 10.12 13.22
N LEU A 201 9.92 9.05 12.67
CA LEU A 201 9.57 7.68 13.03
C LEU A 201 10.13 7.23 14.40
N LEU A 202 11.16 7.93 14.91
CA LEU A 202 11.81 7.59 16.17
C LEU A 202 11.34 8.47 17.33
N ASP A 203 11.19 9.78 17.11
CA ASP A 203 10.84 10.73 18.15
C ASP A 203 9.83 11.74 17.61
N PRO A 204 8.59 11.76 18.12
CA PRO A 204 7.51 12.60 17.61
C PRO A 204 7.73 14.11 17.81
N LYS A 205 8.78 14.53 18.52
CA LYS A 205 9.11 15.96 18.62
C LYS A 205 9.68 16.54 17.32
N TYR A 206 10.24 15.67 16.46
CA TYR A 206 10.80 16.07 15.16
C TYR A 206 9.73 15.99 14.09
N LEU A 207 9.53 17.11 13.42
CA LEU A 207 8.50 17.28 12.40
C LEU A 207 9.10 17.80 11.11
N VAL A 208 8.51 17.43 9.99
CA VAL A 208 8.86 17.90 8.67
C VAL A 208 7.63 18.23 7.85
N VAL A 209 7.72 19.24 7.01
CA VAL A 209 6.65 19.60 6.07
C VAL A 209 7.23 20.43 4.90
N ILE A 210 6.61 20.32 3.74
CA ILE A 210 6.82 21.23 2.62
C ILE A 210 5.77 22.33 2.69
N SER A 211 6.18 23.55 2.45
CA SER A 211 5.30 24.71 2.32
C SER A 211 4.87 24.94 0.86
N ILE A 212 3.82 25.73 0.65
CA ILE A 212 3.30 26.04 -0.69
C ILE A 212 4.28 26.82 -1.58
N ASP A 213 5.36 27.36 -1.02
CA ASP A 213 6.47 27.98 -1.71
C ASP A 213 7.67 27.01 -1.87
N ASP A 214 7.41 25.70 -1.87
CA ASP A 214 8.39 24.63 -2.02
C ASP A 214 9.55 24.68 -1.01
N GLY A 215 9.33 25.32 0.14
CA GLY A 215 10.28 25.34 1.24
C GLY A 215 10.17 24.09 2.12
N LEU A 216 11.28 23.46 2.43
CA LEU A 216 11.35 22.38 3.41
C LEU A 216 11.53 22.97 4.81
N TRP A 217 10.59 22.68 5.69
CA TRP A 217 10.60 23.19 7.06
C TRP A 217 10.71 22.03 8.06
N LEU A 218 11.59 22.21 9.03
CA LEU A 218 11.81 21.26 10.12
C LEU A 218 11.52 21.92 11.47
N SER A 219 10.98 21.13 12.41
CA SER A 219 10.84 21.47 13.82
C SER A 219 11.48 20.38 14.67
N GLU A 220 12.25 20.79 15.70
CA GLU A 220 12.90 19.90 16.67
C GLU A 220 12.17 19.92 18.05
N ASP A 221 11.09 20.67 18.18
CA ASP A 221 10.38 20.93 19.45
C ASP A 221 8.88 20.81 19.35
N PHE A 222 8.41 19.82 18.59
CA PHE A 222 7.00 19.53 18.40
C PHE A 222 6.20 20.70 17.83
N GLY A 223 6.78 21.39 16.84
CA GLY A 223 6.10 22.42 16.07
C GLY A 223 6.04 23.80 16.74
N ASN A 224 6.73 24.02 17.90
CA ASN A 224 6.78 25.33 18.53
C ASN A 224 7.66 26.31 17.73
N ASN A 225 8.80 25.84 17.24
CA ASN A 225 9.70 26.60 16.39
C ASN A 225 9.97 25.81 15.10
N TRP A 226 10.06 26.57 14.00
CA TRP A 226 10.30 26.01 12.67
C TRP A 226 11.47 26.71 12.00
N SER A 227 12.31 25.94 11.33
CA SER A 227 13.42 26.42 10.52
C SER A 227 13.24 25.99 9.08
N LYS A 228 13.35 26.92 8.13
CA LYS A 228 13.41 26.62 6.71
C LYS A 228 14.82 26.11 6.41
N VAL A 229 14.93 24.85 6.03
CA VAL A 229 16.21 24.18 5.83
C VAL A 229 16.62 24.10 4.36
N HIS A 230 15.63 24.10 3.45
CA HIS A 230 15.91 24.10 2.01
C HIS A 230 14.77 24.76 1.22
N GLU A 231 15.06 25.17 -0.02
CA GLU A 231 14.11 25.75 -0.98
C GLU A 231 14.00 24.87 -2.23
N GLY A 232 12.89 25.02 -2.96
CA GLY A 232 12.64 24.27 -4.20
C GLY A 232 12.54 22.77 -4.00
N VAL A 233 11.94 22.32 -2.90
CA VAL A 233 11.81 20.91 -2.56
C VAL A 233 10.50 20.38 -3.11
N HIS A 234 10.58 19.30 -3.89
CA HIS A 234 9.41 18.66 -4.50
C HIS A 234 8.81 17.58 -3.63
N THR A 235 9.65 16.71 -3.07
CA THR A 235 9.19 15.61 -2.21
C THR A 235 10.27 15.23 -1.20
N PHE A 236 9.85 14.63 -0.10
CA PHE A 236 10.75 14.12 0.93
C PHE A 236 10.24 12.79 1.49
N THR A 237 11.13 12.05 2.12
CA THR A 237 10.80 10.85 2.87
C THR A 237 11.75 10.61 4.03
N TRP A 238 11.23 10.06 5.13
CA TRP A 238 12.06 9.58 6.22
C TRP A 238 12.74 8.25 5.84
N GLY A 239 14.03 8.19 6.07
CA GLY A 239 14.82 6.96 6.04
C GLY A 239 14.96 6.36 7.43
N SER A 240 15.94 5.47 7.62
CA SER A 240 16.29 4.94 8.93
C SER A 240 17.03 5.99 9.79
N GLU A 241 16.99 5.82 11.11
CA GLU A 241 17.77 6.59 12.09
C GLU A 241 17.65 8.13 11.97
N ASN A 242 16.43 8.65 11.72
CA ASN A 242 16.19 10.08 11.49
C ASN A 242 16.86 10.68 10.24
N THR A 243 17.29 9.84 9.31
CA THR A 243 17.74 10.30 8.00
C THR A 243 16.54 10.85 7.22
N LEU A 244 16.67 12.00 6.62
CA LEU A 244 15.67 12.59 5.76
C LEU A 244 16.24 12.69 4.34
N PHE A 245 15.55 12.10 3.38
CA PHE A 245 15.81 12.24 1.96
C PHE A 245 14.82 13.23 1.36
N PHE A 246 15.30 14.07 0.44
CA PHE A 246 14.43 14.97 -0.29
C PHE A 246 15.00 15.29 -1.67
N SER A 247 14.10 15.52 -2.62
CA SER A 247 14.48 16.03 -3.95
C SER A 247 14.24 17.53 -4.03
N SER A 248 15.19 18.23 -4.64
CA SER A 248 15.08 19.67 -4.84
C SER A 248 15.46 20.06 -6.26
N SER A 249 14.86 21.13 -6.77
CA SER A 249 15.26 21.69 -8.05
C SER A 249 16.33 22.77 -7.88
N PRO A 250 17.34 22.82 -8.76
CA PRO A 250 18.40 23.81 -8.68
C PRO A 250 17.88 25.26 -8.78
N ASN A 251 16.77 25.48 -9.47
CA ASN A 251 16.21 26.78 -9.80
C ASN A 251 14.78 27.01 -9.25
N GLY A 252 14.25 26.11 -8.40
CA GLY A 252 12.89 26.23 -7.83
C GLY A 252 11.77 26.15 -8.87
N THR A 253 11.99 25.53 -10.02
CA THR A 253 11.00 25.47 -11.10
C THR A 253 10.39 24.08 -11.21
N VAL A 254 9.05 24.01 -11.34
CA VAL A 254 8.31 22.76 -11.61
C VAL A 254 8.81 22.09 -12.90
N GLU A 255 9.31 22.86 -13.84
CA GLU A 255 9.89 22.36 -15.10
C GLU A 255 11.15 21.51 -14.91
N ALA A 256 11.90 21.72 -13.83
CA ALA A 256 13.09 20.91 -13.53
C ALA A 256 12.70 19.44 -13.23
N ALA A 257 11.59 19.23 -12.53
CA ALA A 257 11.09 17.87 -12.28
C ALA A 257 10.69 17.16 -13.58
N ARG A 258 10.00 17.86 -14.48
CA ARG A 258 9.59 17.32 -15.79
C ARG A 258 10.79 16.98 -16.67
N ARG A 259 11.90 17.70 -16.55
CA ARG A 259 13.12 17.47 -17.32
C ARG A 259 14.10 16.49 -16.70
N GLY A 260 13.81 16.01 -15.48
CA GLY A 260 14.72 15.12 -14.76
C GLY A 260 15.99 15.82 -14.26
N GLU A 261 15.86 17.09 -13.86
CA GLU A 261 16.95 17.93 -13.38
C GLU A 261 16.93 18.07 -11.84
N LEU A 262 16.23 17.17 -11.13
CA LEU A 262 16.17 17.21 -9.69
C LEU A 262 17.48 16.68 -9.06
N ILE A 263 17.78 17.18 -7.88
CA ILE A 263 18.89 16.75 -7.06
C ILE A 263 18.36 16.04 -5.83
N LEU A 264 18.77 14.79 -5.60
CA LEU A 264 18.48 14.05 -4.39
C LEU A 264 19.51 14.39 -3.31
N ARG A 265 18.99 14.79 -2.16
CA ARG A 265 19.78 15.16 -0.99
C ARG A 265 19.42 14.33 0.22
N ARG A 266 20.38 14.19 1.11
CA ARG A 266 20.23 13.50 2.41
C ARG A 266 20.69 14.41 3.52
N THR A 267 19.98 14.38 4.66
CA THR A 267 20.45 14.96 5.92
C THR A 267 20.26 13.96 7.05
N CYS A 268 21.27 13.83 7.91
CA CYS A 268 21.23 12.96 9.11
C CYS A 268 21.21 13.78 10.41
N ASP A 269 21.27 15.09 10.34
CA ASP A 269 21.43 16.02 11.47
C ASP A 269 20.33 17.10 11.51
N PHE A 270 19.13 16.76 11.01
CA PHE A 270 17.97 17.66 10.94
C PHE A 270 18.24 18.96 10.17
N GLY A 271 18.90 18.83 9.01
CA GLY A 271 19.06 19.94 8.09
C GLY A 271 20.19 20.90 8.42
N LYS A 272 21.11 20.54 9.33
CA LYS A 272 22.31 21.33 9.59
C LYS A 272 23.34 21.13 8.50
N THR A 273 23.45 19.89 7.98
CA THR A 273 24.30 19.57 6.83
C THR A 273 23.53 18.73 5.81
N PHE A 274 23.93 18.80 4.54
CA PHE A 274 23.29 18.09 3.44
C PHE A 274 24.34 17.41 2.57
N ASP A 275 24.11 16.14 2.28
CA ASP A 275 24.85 15.40 1.28
C ASP A 275 24.05 15.35 -0.03
N THR A 276 24.65 15.70 -1.15
CA THR A 276 24.10 15.41 -2.47
C THR A 276 24.46 13.98 -2.81
N ILE A 277 23.43 13.11 -2.94
CA ILE A 277 23.62 11.68 -3.17
C ILE A 277 23.30 11.24 -4.59
N ALA A 278 22.49 12.01 -5.33
CA ALA A 278 22.25 11.81 -6.75
C ALA A 278 21.86 13.13 -7.43
N GLU A 279 22.17 13.25 -8.71
CA GLU A 279 21.82 14.41 -9.54
C GLU A 279 21.11 13.95 -10.82
N ASN A 280 20.38 14.85 -11.46
CA ASN A 280 19.65 14.60 -12.69
C ASN A 280 18.65 13.47 -12.56
N ILE A 281 17.89 13.48 -11.47
CA ILE A 281 16.82 12.49 -11.22
C ILE A 281 15.46 13.07 -11.60
N PHE A 282 14.55 12.20 -12.03
CA PHE A 282 13.12 12.51 -12.15
C PHE A 282 12.42 12.35 -10.82
N SER A 283 12.80 11.32 -10.11
CA SER A 283 12.12 10.92 -8.89
C SER A 283 12.99 9.99 -8.05
N PHE A 284 12.60 9.84 -6.81
CA PHE A 284 13.20 8.88 -5.90
C PHE A 284 12.13 8.27 -5.00
N GLY A 285 12.46 7.17 -4.34
CA GLY A 285 11.65 6.57 -3.32
C GLY A 285 12.46 5.69 -2.40
N HIS A 286 11.93 5.51 -1.20
CA HIS A 286 12.55 4.71 -0.17
C HIS A 286 11.55 3.65 0.32
N ILE A 287 11.87 2.37 0.12
CA ILE A 287 11.02 1.25 0.51
C ILE A 287 11.87 0.19 1.21
N GLY A 288 11.54 -0.13 2.44
CA GLY A 288 12.34 -1.06 3.25
C GLY A 288 13.78 -0.56 3.40
N SER A 289 14.73 -1.36 2.95
CA SER A 289 16.16 -1.00 2.92
C SER A 289 16.61 -0.35 1.60
N PHE A 290 15.70 -0.22 0.63
CA PHE A 290 16.06 0.22 -0.72
C PHE A 290 15.74 1.70 -0.94
N LEU A 291 16.70 2.43 -1.44
CA LEU A 291 16.53 3.79 -1.97
C LEU A 291 16.66 3.73 -3.49
N PHE A 292 15.65 4.21 -4.20
CA PHE A 292 15.59 4.21 -5.66
C PHE A 292 15.76 5.61 -6.20
N THR A 293 16.38 5.72 -7.36
CA THR A 293 16.35 6.94 -8.17
C THR A 293 16.05 6.58 -9.62
N SER A 294 15.19 7.36 -10.26
CA SER A 294 14.94 7.27 -11.68
C SER A 294 15.72 8.35 -12.40
N VAL A 295 16.58 7.97 -13.33
CA VAL A 295 17.56 8.87 -13.98
C VAL A 295 17.47 8.72 -15.50
N MET A 296 17.62 9.82 -16.23
CA MET A 296 17.90 9.83 -17.66
C MET A 296 19.39 10.11 -17.86
N GLU A 297 20.16 9.11 -18.25
CA GLU A 297 21.63 9.23 -18.38
C GLU A 297 22.04 10.24 -19.46
N LYS A 298 21.22 10.39 -20.50
CA LYS A 298 21.39 11.40 -21.55
C LYS A 298 20.03 11.94 -21.94
N LEU A 299 19.95 13.21 -22.30
CA LEU A 299 18.71 13.81 -22.77
C LEU A 299 18.11 12.99 -23.93
N GLY A 300 16.85 12.52 -23.76
CA GLY A 300 16.15 11.68 -24.73
C GLY A 300 16.53 10.20 -24.68
N SER A 301 17.39 9.74 -23.76
CA SER A 301 17.63 8.32 -23.54
C SER A 301 16.53 7.70 -22.71
N PRO A 302 16.32 6.37 -22.80
CA PRO A 302 15.41 5.68 -21.91
C PRO A 302 15.76 5.93 -20.44
N ARG A 303 14.75 5.98 -19.61
CA ARG A 303 14.90 6.12 -18.16
C ARG A 303 15.45 4.85 -17.57
N VAL A 304 16.32 4.96 -16.59
CA VAL A 304 16.93 3.85 -15.87
C VAL A 304 16.77 4.02 -14.37
N ILE A 305 16.67 2.93 -13.66
CA ILE A 305 16.55 2.90 -12.21
C ILE A 305 17.91 2.59 -11.60
N TYR A 306 18.30 3.38 -10.63
CA TYR A 306 19.43 3.11 -9.75
C TYR A 306 18.94 2.78 -8.36
N VAL A 307 19.60 1.86 -7.70
CA VAL A 307 19.21 1.34 -6.37
C VAL A 307 20.38 1.43 -5.42
N SER A 308 20.13 1.85 -4.20
CA SER A 308 21.05 1.83 -3.07
C SER A 308 20.45 1.06 -1.90
N LYS A 309 21.25 0.26 -1.20
CA LYS A 309 20.88 -0.40 0.08
C LYS A 309 21.60 0.21 1.29
N ASP A 310 22.47 1.16 1.08
CA ASP A 310 23.28 1.83 2.08
C ASP A 310 22.92 3.31 2.24
N GLN A 311 21.62 3.60 2.12
CA GLN A 311 21.05 4.93 2.30
C GLN A 311 21.62 6.01 1.36
N GLY A 312 22.00 5.61 0.16
CA GLY A 312 22.48 6.52 -0.89
C GLY A 312 24.01 6.72 -0.93
N ASP A 313 24.78 5.94 -0.14
CA ASP A 313 26.24 6.01 -0.21
C ASP A 313 26.76 5.45 -1.55
N HIS A 314 26.14 4.38 -2.06
CA HIS A 314 26.47 3.81 -3.36
C HIS A 314 25.19 3.43 -4.13
N PHE A 315 25.08 3.90 -5.35
CA PHE A 315 24.02 3.53 -6.29
C PHE A 315 24.54 2.56 -7.34
N LYS A 316 23.74 1.52 -7.60
CA LYS A 316 23.97 0.56 -8.68
C LYS A 316 22.80 0.58 -9.64
N ARG A 317 23.09 0.51 -10.95
CA ARG A 317 22.06 0.46 -11.99
C ARG A 317 21.29 -0.84 -11.90
N ALA A 318 19.97 -0.76 -11.81
CA ALA A 318 19.09 -1.90 -11.89
C ALA A 318 19.09 -2.48 -13.31
N GLN A 319 19.20 -3.80 -13.42
CA GLN A 319 19.14 -4.53 -14.67
C GLN A 319 17.68 -4.88 -14.96
N LEU A 320 16.94 -3.89 -15.43
CA LEU A 320 15.59 -4.00 -15.97
C LEU A 320 15.66 -3.91 -17.49
N PRO A 321 14.69 -4.47 -18.22
CA PRO A 321 14.58 -4.21 -19.65
C PRO A 321 14.57 -2.69 -19.87
N SER A 322 15.28 -2.22 -20.87
CA SER A 322 15.30 -0.79 -21.20
C SER A 322 13.90 -0.33 -21.57
N ALA A 323 13.33 0.49 -20.72
CA ALA A 323 12.07 1.14 -21.01
C ALA A 323 12.28 2.23 -22.07
N THR A 324 11.38 2.32 -23.03
CA THR A 324 11.30 3.47 -23.94
C THR A 324 10.92 4.72 -23.14
N THR A 325 11.00 5.89 -23.77
CA THR A 325 10.56 7.16 -23.12
C THR A 325 9.08 7.15 -22.75
N GLU A 326 8.30 6.26 -23.35
CA GLU A 326 6.86 6.08 -23.17
C GLU A 326 6.49 5.01 -22.14
N GLN A 327 7.45 4.27 -21.60
CA GLN A 327 7.22 3.20 -20.62
C GLN A 327 7.48 3.69 -19.20
N PHE A 328 6.68 3.22 -18.27
CA PHE A 328 6.78 3.53 -16.85
C PHE A 328 7.29 2.35 -16.05
N TYR A 329 7.98 2.66 -14.97
CA TYR A 329 8.32 1.72 -13.92
C TYR A 329 7.46 2.04 -12.69
N SER A 330 6.78 1.04 -12.15
CA SER A 330 6.00 1.19 -10.91
C SER A 330 6.43 0.15 -9.90
N VAL A 331 6.80 0.60 -8.71
CA VAL A 331 7.07 -0.32 -7.60
C VAL A 331 5.74 -0.80 -7.05
N LEU A 332 5.50 -2.11 -7.08
CA LEU A 332 4.26 -2.71 -6.61
C LEU A 332 4.30 -3.04 -5.13
N ASP A 333 5.41 -3.63 -4.68
CA ASP A 333 5.63 -4.02 -3.28
C ASP A 333 7.13 -4.29 -3.04
N ALA A 334 7.55 -4.23 -1.78
CA ALA A 334 8.86 -4.69 -1.35
C ALA A 334 8.75 -5.42 0.01
N ASP A 335 9.19 -6.64 0.04
CA ASP A 335 9.12 -7.52 1.20
C ASP A 335 10.40 -8.34 1.37
N GLU A 336 10.93 -8.44 2.59
CA GLU A 336 12.09 -9.23 2.98
C GLU A 336 13.25 -9.19 1.95
N ASP A 337 13.78 -8.02 1.64
CA ASP A 337 14.89 -7.83 0.70
C ASP A 337 14.57 -8.16 -0.77
N MET A 338 13.32 -8.11 -1.20
CA MET A 338 12.92 -8.28 -2.59
C MET A 338 11.93 -7.18 -3.00
N ILE A 339 12.03 -6.75 -4.25
CA ILE A 339 11.16 -5.72 -4.84
C ILE A 339 10.40 -6.32 -6.00
N PHE A 340 9.09 -6.01 -6.05
CA PHE A 340 8.28 -6.21 -7.25
C PHE A 340 8.14 -4.91 -8.02
N MET A 341 8.50 -4.94 -9.27
CA MET A 341 8.41 -3.80 -10.17
C MET A 341 7.56 -4.14 -11.38
N HIS A 342 6.58 -3.31 -11.66
CA HIS A 342 5.83 -3.35 -12.90
C HIS A 342 6.56 -2.51 -13.95
N VAL A 343 6.64 -3.03 -15.16
CA VAL A 343 7.13 -2.33 -16.34
C VAL A 343 6.04 -2.38 -17.40
N ASP A 344 5.55 -1.22 -17.81
CA ASP A 344 4.51 -1.12 -18.81
C ASP A 344 4.90 -1.76 -20.13
N ASN A 345 3.92 -2.30 -20.82
CA ASN A 345 4.11 -2.75 -22.19
C ASN A 345 4.21 -1.54 -23.12
N PRO A 346 5.11 -1.57 -24.15
CA PRO A 346 5.21 -0.46 -25.07
C PRO A 346 3.90 -0.24 -25.85
N GLY A 347 3.51 1.02 -26.01
CA GLY A 347 2.31 1.48 -26.70
C GLY A 347 1.39 2.31 -25.81
N GLU A 348 0.56 3.13 -26.42
CA GLU A 348 -0.43 3.93 -25.72
C GLU A 348 -1.54 3.04 -25.15
N ASP A 349 -1.95 3.31 -23.90
CA ASP A 349 -3.11 2.73 -23.19
C ASP A 349 -3.22 1.19 -23.26
N THR A 350 -2.11 0.49 -23.07
CA THR A 350 -2.11 -0.98 -23.13
C THR A 350 -2.77 -1.64 -21.92
N TYR A 351 -2.89 -0.94 -20.78
CA TYR A 351 -3.47 -1.41 -19.50
C TYR A 351 -2.86 -2.70 -18.97
N TYR A 352 -1.68 -3.07 -19.43
CA TYR A 352 -0.94 -4.21 -18.91
C TYR A 352 0.56 -4.08 -19.15
N GLY A 353 1.31 -4.78 -18.32
CA GLY A 353 2.77 -4.86 -18.44
C GLY A 353 3.32 -6.14 -17.85
N THR A 354 4.56 -6.11 -17.46
CA THR A 354 5.27 -7.26 -16.90
C THR A 354 5.74 -6.97 -15.48
N VAL A 355 5.46 -7.88 -14.55
CA VAL A 355 6.02 -7.83 -13.20
C VAL A 355 7.39 -8.48 -13.20
N TYR A 356 8.36 -7.75 -12.68
CA TYR A 356 9.71 -8.21 -12.43
C TYR A 356 9.94 -8.33 -10.92
N ALA A 357 10.68 -9.35 -10.52
CA ALA A 357 11.11 -9.56 -9.14
C ALA A 357 12.63 -9.37 -9.03
N SER A 358 13.08 -8.61 -8.04
CA SER A 358 14.51 -8.32 -7.86
C SER A 358 15.27 -9.46 -7.18
N ASP A 359 16.59 -9.38 -7.21
CA ASP A 359 17.47 -10.09 -6.29
C ASP A 359 17.51 -9.41 -4.90
N GLU A 360 18.28 -9.96 -3.97
CA GLU A 360 18.43 -9.39 -2.62
C GLU A 360 19.12 -8.01 -2.61
N GLN A 361 19.76 -7.63 -3.69
CA GLN A 361 20.42 -6.33 -3.84
C GLN A 361 19.54 -5.28 -4.52
N GLY A 362 18.40 -5.69 -5.07
CA GLY A 362 17.53 -4.81 -5.87
C GLY A 362 18.10 -4.45 -7.24
N ILE A 363 19.08 -5.21 -7.74
CA ILE A 363 19.83 -4.90 -8.97
C ILE A 363 19.38 -5.77 -10.13
N LEU A 364 19.31 -7.09 -9.93
CA LEU A 364 18.97 -8.04 -10.98
C LEU A 364 17.48 -8.36 -10.94
N TYR A 365 16.76 -8.03 -11.99
CA TYR A 365 15.32 -8.24 -12.09
C TYR A 365 14.99 -9.36 -13.05
N SER A 366 14.27 -10.37 -12.60
CA SER A 366 13.78 -11.47 -13.41
C SER A 366 12.30 -11.31 -13.70
N LYS A 367 11.88 -11.75 -14.88
CA LYS A 367 10.47 -11.77 -15.25
C LYS A 367 9.71 -12.74 -14.37
N SER A 368 8.72 -12.22 -13.62
CA SER A 368 7.88 -12.98 -12.71
C SER A 368 6.50 -13.26 -13.31
N LEU A 369 5.82 -12.25 -13.86
CA LEU A 369 4.47 -12.36 -14.38
C LEU A 369 4.29 -11.48 -15.61
N GLU A 370 3.83 -12.07 -16.70
CA GLU A 370 3.47 -11.35 -17.92
C GLU A 370 2.00 -10.91 -17.89
N ARG A 371 1.68 -9.86 -18.66
CA ARG A 371 0.32 -9.34 -18.85
C ARG A 371 -0.38 -8.95 -17.56
N HIS A 372 0.39 -8.51 -16.58
CA HIS A 372 -0.14 -7.96 -15.33
C HIS A 372 -1.03 -6.75 -15.61
N LEU A 373 -2.26 -6.77 -15.09
CA LEU A 373 -3.23 -5.70 -15.26
C LEU A 373 -2.79 -4.47 -14.43
N PHE A 374 -2.68 -3.32 -15.09
CA PHE A 374 -2.26 -2.08 -14.47
C PHE A 374 -3.08 -0.91 -15.03
N GLY A 375 -3.61 -0.05 -14.18
CA GLY A 375 -4.44 1.08 -14.59
C GLY A 375 -3.63 2.35 -14.86
N GLY A 376 -4.15 3.22 -15.73
CA GLY A 376 -3.52 4.49 -16.09
C GLY A 376 -3.31 5.48 -14.93
N GLU A 377 -4.04 5.32 -13.81
CA GLU A 377 -3.87 6.13 -12.58
C GLU A 377 -2.87 5.52 -11.58
N GLY A 378 -2.03 4.57 -12.02
CA GLY A 378 -1.09 3.88 -11.13
C GLY A 378 -1.73 2.80 -10.24
N LYS A 379 -3.03 2.57 -10.35
CA LYS A 379 -3.76 1.57 -9.55
C LYS A 379 -3.53 0.17 -10.10
N SER A 380 -3.24 -0.75 -9.20
CA SER A 380 -2.96 -2.15 -9.51
C SER A 380 -3.77 -3.07 -8.62
N ASP A 381 -4.05 -4.26 -9.15
CA ASP A 381 -4.67 -5.34 -8.36
C ASP A 381 -3.62 -6.18 -7.60
N PHE A 382 -2.35 -5.79 -7.64
CA PHE A 382 -1.28 -6.50 -6.96
C PHE A 382 -1.44 -6.38 -5.45
N THR A 383 -1.66 -7.50 -4.76
CA THR A 383 -1.97 -7.53 -3.33
C THR A 383 -1.09 -8.53 -2.61
N ASN A 384 -0.41 -8.09 -1.58
CA ASN A 384 0.29 -8.93 -0.61
C ASN A 384 -0.72 -9.52 0.38
N ILE A 385 -0.79 -10.84 0.46
CA ILE A 385 -1.65 -11.55 1.42
C ILE A 385 -0.89 -11.69 2.75
N THR A 386 -1.03 -10.68 3.60
CA THR A 386 -0.26 -10.53 4.84
C THR A 386 -0.53 -11.60 5.88
N SER A 387 -1.63 -12.34 5.76
CA SER A 387 -1.98 -13.45 6.66
C SER A 387 -1.13 -14.71 6.45
N LEU A 388 -0.34 -14.77 5.39
CA LEU A 388 0.56 -15.89 5.11
C LEU A 388 1.76 -15.43 4.29
N ARG A 389 2.97 -15.70 4.77
CA ARG A 389 4.23 -15.27 4.16
C ARG A 389 4.37 -15.75 2.71
N GLY A 390 4.82 -14.86 1.83
CA GLY A 390 5.17 -15.16 0.44
C GLY A 390 3.99 -15.29 -0.53
N VAL A 391 2.77 -14.97 -0.07
CA VAL A 391 1.56 -15.07 -0.89
C VAL A 391 1.20 -13.74 -1.51
N TYR A 392 1.09 -13.74 -2.84
CA TYR A 392 0.67 -12.57 -3.63
C TYR A 392 -0.47 -12.93 -4.56
N LEU A 393 -1.43 -12.04 -4.67
CA LEU A 393 -2.60 -12.15 -5.54
C LEU A 393 -2.62 -10.96 -6.51
N THR A 394 -2.94 -11.21 -7.78
CA THR A 394 -3.14 -10.14 -8.76
C THR A 394 -4.00 -10.59 -9.92
N ASN A 395 -4.25 -9.68 -10.87
CA ASN A 395 -4.98 -9.95 -12.09
C ASN A 395 -4.11 -9.77 -13.33
N ILE A 396 -4.38 -10.58 -14.35
CA ILE A 396 -3.76 -10.50 -15.67
C ILE A 396 -4.80 -10.25 -16.75
N LEU A 397 -4.41 -9.53 -17.80
CA LEU A 397 -5.22 -9.29 -18.99
C LEU A 397 -4.82 -10.28 -20.07
N GLU A 398 -5.59 -11.36 -20.28
CA GLU A 398 -5.33 -12.34 -21.33
C GLU A 398 -5.56 -11.79 -22.74
N GLU A 399 -4.98 -12.45 -23.75
CA GLU A 399 -5.30 -12.20 -25.16
C GLU A 399 -6.80 -12.41 -25.38
N GLY A 400 -7.48 -11.40 -25.83
CA GLY A 400 -8.95 -11.41 -25.96
C GLY A 400 -9.69 -10.60 -24.91
N GLY A 401 -8.96 -9.89 -24.02
CA GLY A 401 -9.53 -8.92 -23.07
C GLY A 401 -10.14 -9.54 -21.82
N CYS A 402 -9.90 -10.82 -21.55
CA CYS A 402 -10.38 -11.49 -20.34
C CYS A 402 -9.45 -11.16 -19.16
N ILE A 403 -10.00 -10.66 -18.07
CA ILE A 403 -9.25 -10.42 -16.82
C ILE A 403 -9.36 -11.65 -15.93
N ARG A 404 -8.23 -12.20 -15.52
CA ARG A 404 -8.16 -13.41 -14.71
C ARG A 404 -7.23 -13.25 -13.51
N SER A 405 -7.66 -13.79 -12.38
CA SER A 405 -6.86 -13.75 -11.15
C SER A 405 -5.84 -14.87 -11.09
N VAL A 406 -4.65 -14.50 -10.67
CA VAL A 406 -3.53 -15.41 -10.42
C VAL A 406 -2.95 -15.20 -9.03
N ILE A 407 -2.47 -16.26 -8.43
CA ILE A 407 -1.89 -16.27 -7.09
C ILE A 407 -0.50 -16.92 -7.12
N SER A 408 0.42 -16.33 -6.40
CA SER A 408 1.73 -16.92 -6.10
C SER A 408 1.86 -17.19 -4.62
N PHE A 409 2.44 -18.33 -4.25
CA PHE A 409 2.72 -18.68 -2.85
C PHE A 409 4.19 -18.57 -2.48
N ASN A 410 5.07 -18.42 -3.49
CA ASN A 410 6.52 -18.38 -3.35
C ASN A 410 7.13 -17.08 -3.88
N ARG A 411 6.55 -15.96 -3.48
CA ARG A 411 7.06 -14.62 -3.83
C ARG A 411 7.26 -14.40 -5.33
N GLY A 412 6.22 -14.70 -6.10
CA GLY A 412 6.25 -14.46 -7.55
C GLY A 412 7.13 -15.44 -8.34
N GLY A 413 7.72 -16.44 -7.70
CA GLY A 413 8.48 -17.47 -8.42
C GLY A 413 7.63 -18.31 -9.36
N ARG A 414 6.39 -18.57 -8.97
CA ARG A 414 5.38 -19.25 -9.80
C ARG A 414 4.00 -18.68 -9.54
N TRP A 415 3.22 -18.49 -10.61
CA TRP A 415 1.85 -18.01 -10.58
C TRP A 415 0.88 -19.11 -11.01
N ARG A 416 -0.29 -19.17 -10.40
CA ARG A 416 -1.34 -20.17 -10.69
C ARG A 416 -2.69 -19.49 -10.72
N TYR A 417 -3.61 -19.96 -11.58
CA TYR A 417 -5.00 -19.53 -11.53
C TYR A 417 -5.68 -19.99 -10.24
N LEU A 418 -6.58 -19.17 -9.72
CA LEU A 418 -7.37 -19.53 -8.56
C LEU A 418 -8.33 -20.67 -8.93
N LYS A 419 -8.46 -21.64 -8.02
CA LYS A 419 -9.41 -22.73 -8.22
C LYS A 419 -10.84 -22.26 -7.96
N LYS A 420 -11.80 -22.80 -8.71
CA LYS A 420 -13.22 -22.61 -8.45
C LYS A 420 -13.56 -23.09 -7.02
N PRO A 421 -14.35 -22.33 -6.23
CA PRO A 421 -14.87 -22.80 -4.96
C PRO A 421 -15.79 -24.00 -5.13
N GLU A 422 -15.75 -24.94 -4.18
CA GLU A 422 -16.58 -26.17 -4.26
C GLU A 422 -18.07 -25.89 -4.14
N ASN A 423 -18.45 -24.87 -3.39
CA ASN A 423 -19.83 -24.50 -3.12
C ASN A 423 -20.45 -23.54 -4.15
N VAL A 424 -19.76 -23.26 -5.25
CA VAL A 424 -20.24 -22.38 -6.32
C VAL A 424 -20.24 -23.12 -7.64
N ASP A 425 -21.35 -23.08 -8.36
CA ASP A 425 -21.46 -23.69 -9.68
C ASP A 425 -20.87 -22.75 -10.76
N CYS A 426 -20.39 -23.34 -11.83
CA CYS A 426 -19.96 -22.60 -13.01
C CYS A 426 -21.18 -22.01 -13.73
N PRO A 427 -21.06 -20.78 -14.27
CA PRO A 427 -22.06 -20.31 -15.22
C PRO A 427 -22.18 -21.25 -16.43
N ASP A 428 -23.40 -21.39 -16.95
CA ASP A 428 -23.60 -22.14 -18.18
C ASP A 428 -22.72 -21.59 -19.30
N MET A 429 -22.05 -22.48 -20.06
CA MET A 429 -21.14 -22.15 -21.17
C MET A 429 -19.70 -21.73 -20.78
N SER A 430 -19.33 -21.69 -19.51
CA SER A 430 -17.93 -21.44 -19.10
C SER A 430 -16.99 -22.56 -19.56
N LYS A 431 -15.88 -22.19 -20.24
CA LYS A 431 -14.85 -23.10 -20.71
C LYS A 431 -13.75 -23.33 -19.68
N LYS A 432 -13.36 -22.25 -18.96
CA LYS A 432 -12.29 -22.22 -17.97
C LYS A 432 -12.84 -21.66 -16.66
N CYS A 433 -13.63 -22.43 -15.96
CA CYS A 433 -14.32 -21.98 -14.74
C CYS A 433 -13.35 -21.82 -13.57
N ASN A 434 -12.93 -20.61 -13.30
CA ASN A 434 -12.04 -20.22 -12.20
C ASN A 434 -12.71 -19.19 -11.27
N LEU A 435 -12.17 -19.01 -10.09
CA LEU A 435 -12.48 -17.85 -9.25
C LEU A 435 -11.63 -16.67 -9.70
N HIS A 436 -12.24 -15.51 -9.74
CA HIS A 436 -11.58 -14.23 -9.99
C HIS A 436 -11.90 -13.26 -8.86
N ILE A 437 -10.88 -12.66 -8.28
CA ILE A 437 -10.98 -11.72 -7.15
C ILE A 437 -10.73 -10.31 -7.66
N HIS A 438 -11.61 -9.38 -7.29
CA HIS A 438 -11.44 -7.97 -7.58
C HIS A 438 -10.34 -7.36 -6.73
N GLY A 439 -9.49 -6.55 -7.34
CA GLY A 439 -8.53 -5.68 -6.67
C GLY A 439 -8.95 -4.21 -6.76
N GLU A 440 -7.98 -3.32 -6.59
CA GLU A 440 -8.23 -1.89 -6.61
C GLU A 440 -8.62 -1.38 -8.01
N HIS A 441 -7.87 -1.80 -9.04
CA HIS A 441 -8.15 -1.41 -10.41
C HIS A 441 -9.40 -2.09 -10.99
N SER A 442 -9.56 -3.38 -10.75
CA SER A 442 -10.68 -4.18 -11.29
C SER A 442 -11.95 -4.11 -10.46
N HIS A 443 -12.07 -3.17 -9.52
CA HIS A 443 -13.22 -3.09 -8.62
C HIS A 443 -14.54 -2.86 -9.34
N PHE A 444 -15.62 -3.30 -8.73
CA PHE A 444 -16.97 -3.05 -9.22
C PHE A 444 -17.40 -1.61 -8.90
N SER A 445 -17.75 -0.83 -9.91
CA SER A 445 -18.10 0.60 -9.79
C SER A 445 -19.28 0.94 -8.85
N GLY A 446 -19.99 -0.05 -8.35
CA GLY A 446 -21.10 0.10 -7.39
C GLY A 446 -20.70 0.01 -5.93
N VAL A 447 -19.44 -0.29 -5.64
CA VAL A 447 -18.90 -0.47 -4.29
C VAL A 447 -17.66 0.40 -4.16
N THR A 448 -17.41 0.90 -2.98
CA THR A 448 -16.08 1.45 -2.64
C THR A 448 -15.03 0.37 -2.93
N PRO A 449 -13.94 0.69 -3.62
CA PRO A 449 -12.89 -0.28 -3.88
C PRO A 449 -12.45 -0.91 -2.56
N MET A 450 -12.57 -2.22 -2.49
CA MET A 450 -12.03 -3.00 -1.38
C MET A 450 -11.09 -4.04 -1.97
N THR A 451 -9.82 -3.89 -1.71
CA THR A 451 -8.83 -4.91 -2.01
C THR A 451 -9.11 -6.16 -1.16
N PRO A 452 -8.64 -7.34 -1.56
CA PRO A 452 -8.70 -8.53 -0.70
C PRO A 452 -8.11 -8.21 0.67
N SER A 453 -8.92 -8.42 1.73
CA SER A 453 -8.49 -8.13 3.10
C SER A 453 -7.82 -9.36 3.69
N SER A 454 -6.64 -9.16 4.25
CA SER A 454 -5.91 -10.13 5.04
C SER A 454 -5.16 -9.43 6.16
N GLU A 455 -5.00 -10.08 7.30
CA GLU A 455 -4.37 -9.50 8.46
C GLU A 455 -3.27 -10.40 8.99
N PRO A 456 -2.09 -9.86 9.37
CA PRO A 456 -0.96 -10.66 9.83
C PRO A 456 -1.24 -11.51 11.08
N THR A 457 -2.23 -11.11 11.87
CA THR A 457 -2.65 -11.85 13.07
C THR A 457 -3.74 -12.88 12.80
N ALA A 458 -4.46 -12.77 11.67
CA ALA A 458 -5.50 -13.70 11.24
C ALA A 458 -4.93 -14.72 10.24
N ILE A 459 -4.08 -15.61 10.72
CA ILE A 459 -3.24 -16.50 9.90
C ILE A 459 -4.07 -17.30 8.90
N GLY A 460 -3.73 -17.16 7.61
CA GLY A 460 -4.34 -17.86 6.49
C GLY A 460 -5.73 -17.34 6.08
N LEU A 461 -6.30 -16.37 6.80
CA LEU A 461 -7.62 -15.81 6.48
C LEU A 461 -7.47 -14.71 5.41
N VAL A 462 -8.25 -14.84 4.35
CA VAL A 462 -8.36 -13.84 3.27
C VAL A 462 -9.83 -13.69 2.89
N ILE A 463 -10.31 -12.48 2.74
CA ILE A 463 -11.68 -12.20 2.31
C ILE A 463 -11.66 -11.20 1.15
N GLY A 464 -12.45 -11.43 0.11
CA GLY A 464 -12.45 -10.59 -1.09
C GLY A 464 -13.73 -10.69 -1.90
N HIS A 465 -14.01 -9.64 -2.68
CA HIS A 465 -15.04 -9.66 -3.70
C HIS A 465 -14.57 -10.43 -4.91
N GLY A 466 -15.50 -11.16 -5.54
CA GLY A 466 -15.13 -11.91 -6.73
C GLY A 466 -16.29 -12.43 -7.53
N SER A 467 -15.95 -13.18 -8.57
CA SER A 467 -16.90 -13.89 -9.44
C SER A 467 -16.29 -15.20 -9.94
N VAL A 468 -17.14 -16.17 -10.25
CA VAL A 468 -16.72 -17.45 -10.83
C VAL A 468 -17.10 -17.49 -12.31
N GLY A 469 -16.15 -17.86 -13.17
CA GLY A 469 -16.35 -17.91 -14.61
C GLY A 469 -15.04 -17.96 -15.40
N ASP A 470 -15.10 -17.53 -16.65
CA ASP A 470 -13.93 -17.44 -17.55
C ASP A 470 -13.13 -16.15 -17.38
N SER A 471 -13.70 -15.11 -16.78
CA SER A 471 -13.15 -13.80 -16.56
C SER A 471 -13.82 -13.13 -15.37
N ILE A 472 -13.22 -12.07 -14.82
CA ILE A 472 -13.91 -11.17 -13.88
C ILE A 472 -15.20 -10.67 -14.50
N SER A 473 -16.29 -10.73 -13.74
CA SER A 473 -17.60 -10.27 -14.18
C SER A 473 -17.81 -8.79 -13.84
N ALA A 474 -18.35 -8.03 -14.79
CA ALA A 474 -18.84 -6.67 -14.54
C ALA A 474 -20.16 -6.64 -13.74
N ALA A 475 -20.76 -7.79 -13.44
CA ALA A 475 -21.93 -7.91 -12.58
C ALA A 475 -21.57 -7.71 -11.11
N ARG A 476 -22.59 -7.55 -10.25
CA ARG A 476 -22.39 -7.40 -8.80
C ARG A 476 -21.61 -8.60 -8.25
N PRO A 477 -20.45 -8.37 -7.61
CA PRO A 477 -19.61 -9.44 -7.09
C PRO A 477 -20.24 -10.06 -5.83
N ASP A 478 -19.91 -11.33 -5.60
CA ASP A 478 -20.13 -12.00 -4.32
C ASP A 478 -18.87 -11.90 -3.45
N VAL A 479 -18.98 -12.26 -2.17
CA VAL A 479 -17.85 -12.30 -1.25
C VAL A 479 -17.36 -13.72 -1.08
N TYR A 480 -16.06 -13.90 -1.18
CA TYR A 480 -15.35 -15.17 -1.02
C TYR A 480 -14.38 -15.09 0.15
N VAL A 481 -14.19 -16.20 0.84
CA VAL A 481 -13.24 -16.35 1.93
C VAL A 481 -12.30 -17.53 1.66
N SER A 482 -11.03 -17.34 1.97
CA SER A 482 -10.04 -18.40 2.08
C SER A 482 -9.55 -18.49 3.52
N ARG A 483 -9.29 -19.70 3.97
CA ARG A 483 -8.79 -20.00 5.34
C ARG A 483 -7.41 -20.62 5.34
N ASP A 484 -6.81 -20.73 4.18
CA ASP A 484 -5.51 -21.38 3.96
C ASP A 484 -4.56 -20.51 3.13
N GLY A 485 -4.77 -19.18 3.15
CA GLY A 485 -3.93 -18.22 2.44
C GLY A 485 -4.16 -18.20 0.94
N GLY A 486 -5.33 -18.59 0.46
CA GLY A 486 -5.69 -18.54 -0.96
C GLY A 486 -5.59 -19.86 -1.73
N TYR A 487 -5.24 -20.99 -1.09
CA TYR A 487 -5.21 -22.30 -1.73
C TYR A 487 -6.60 -22.81 -2.09
N THR A 488 -7.55 -22.63 -1.15
CA THR A 488 -8.97 -22.95 -1.35
C THR A 488 -9.85 -21.77 -0.98
N TRP A 489 -10.95 -21.63 -1.69
CA TRP A 489 -11.90 -20.56 -1.52
C TRP A 489 -13.31 -21.07 -1.32
N TRP A 490 -14.09 -20.31 -0.59
CA TRP A 490 -15.49 -20.60 -0.30
C TRP A 490 -16.35 -19.35 -0.55
N GLY A 491 -17.43 -19.47 -1.33
CA GLY A 491 -18.42 -18.42 -1.51
C GLY A 491 -19.20 -18.23 -0.22
N THR A 492 -19.13 -17.04 0.39
CA THR A 492 -19.59 -16.82 1.75
C THR A 492 -20.78 -15.85 1.87
N LEU A 493 -20.81 -14.77 1.07
CA LEU A 493 -21.90 -13.81 1.05
C LEU A 493 -22.28 -13.46 -0.39
N ARG A 494 -23.60 -13.35 -0.64
CA ARG A 494 -24.10 -12.89 -1.94
C ARG A 494 -24.15 -11.38 -2.03
N GLY A 495 -23.69 -10.88 -3.16
CA GLY A 495 -23.62 -9.46 -3.45
C GLY A 495 -22.53 -8.73 -2.66
N PRO A 496 -22.28 -7.47 -3.00
CA PRO A 496 -21.21 -6.69 -2.40
C PRO A 496 -21.49 -6.34 -0.94
N HIS A 497 -20.48 -6.47 -0.10
CA HIS A 497 -20.51 -6.11 1.31
C HIS A 497 -19.24 -5.35 1.69
N HIS A 498 -19.34 -4.38 2.57
CA HIS A 498 -18.20 -3.91 3.34
C HIS A 498 -17.94 -4.91 4.47
N TYR A 499 -16.71 -5.31 4.66
CA TYR A 499 -16.31 -6.31 5.66
C TYR A 499 -15.08 -5.87 6.44
N SER A 500 -14.90 -6.43 7.65
CA SER A 500 -13.72 -6.24 8.47
C SER A 500 -13.40 -7.52 9.23
N ILE A 501 -12.10 -7.82 9.36
CA ILE A 501 -11.57 -8.90 10.18
C ILE A 501 -11.29 -8.34 11.57
N LEU A 502 -11.87 -8.93 12.60
CA LEU A 502 -11.75 -8.54 13.99
C LEU A 502 -11.21 -9.70 14.83
N ASP A 503 -10.81 -9.41 16.07
CA ASP A 503 -10.33 -10.39 17.04
C ASP A 503 -9.25 -11.34 16.48
N SER A 504 -8.33 -10.79 15.68
CA SER A 504 -7.27 -11.57 15.03
C SER A 504 -7.79 -12.78 14.23
N GLY A 505 -8.93 -12.61 13.56
CA GLY A 505 -9.60 -13.64 12.76
C GLY A 505 -10.68 -14.45 13.51
N GLY A 506 -10.84 -14.24 14.81
CA GLY A 506 -11.90 -14.87 15.60
C GLY A 506 -13.30 -14.35 15.30
N LEU A 507 -13.40 -13.17 14.68
CA LEU A 507 -14.64 -12.53 14.28
C LEU A 507 -14.48 -11.85 12.92
N ILE A 508 -15.45 -12.06 12.03
CA ILE A 508 -15.58 -11.30 10.78
C ILE A 508 -16.94 -10.61 10.80
N VAL A 509 -16.98 -9.36 10.39
CA VAL A 509 -18.22 -8.60 10.25
C VAL A 509 -18.43 -8.15 8.82
N ALA A 510 -19.67 -8.00 8.39
CA ALA A 510 -20.01 -7.55 7.05
C ALA A 510 -21.33 -6.77 7.04
N VAL A 511 -21.37 -5.69 6.26
CA VAL A 511 -22.56 -4.88 6.03
C VAL A 511 -22.81 -4.80 4.54
N GLU A 512 -24.04 -5.04 4.10
CA GLU A 512 -24.40 -5.03 2.70
C GLU A 512 -24.17 -3.64 2.09
N ALA A 513 -23.37 -3.58 1.02
CA ALA A 513 -23.10 -2.34 0.29
C ALA A 513 -24.29 -2.01 -0.63
N ARG A 514 -25.15 -1.11 -0.18
CA ARG A 514 -26.36 -0.66 -0.91
C ARG A 514 -26.35 0.85 -1.07
N ARG A 515 -26.71 1.30 -2.27
CA ARG A 515 -26.91 2.73 -2.57
C ARG A 515 -28.38 3.12 -2.74
N ASP A 516 -29.26 2.13 -2.92
CA ASP A 516 -30.70 2.33 -3.21
C ASP A 516 -31.55 2.48 -1.97
N ARG A 517 -31.10 1.98 -0.84
CA ARG A 517 -31.83 2.05 0.45
C ARG A 517 -30.87 2.09 1.64
N GLY A 518 -31.39 2.58 2.75
CA GLY A 518 -30.66 2.56 4.03
C GLY A 518 -30.45 1.13 4.54
N ILE A 519 -29.38 0.99 5.33
CA ILE A 519 -29.04 -0.23 6.05
C ILE A 519 -29.53 -0.16 7.50
N SER A 520 -29.83 -1.31 8.08
CA SER A 520 -30.23 -1.44 9.50
C SER A 520 -29.63 -2.67 10.17
N SER A 521 -28.89 -3.50 9.41
CA SER A 521 -28.37 -4.76 9.92
C SER A 521 -26.91 -5.00 9.52
N ILE A 522 -26.23 -5.71 10.41
CA ILE A 522 -24.87 -6.23 10.21
C ILE A 522 -24.89 -7.74 10.25
N LYS A 523 -24.07 -8.37 9.47
CA LYS A 523 -23.78 -9.80 9.54
C LYS A 523 -22.46 -10.02 10.24
N PHE A 524 -22.35 -11.10 11.00
CA PHE A 524 -21.10 -11.49 11.63
C PHE A 524 -20.91 -13.01 11.62
N SER A 525 -19.66 -13.44 11.61
CA SER A 525 -19.26 -14.84 11.62
C SER A 525 -18.15 -15.04 12.66
N THR A 526 -18.25 -16.12 13.43
CA THR A 526 -17.24 -16.55 14.42
C THR A 526 -16.58 -17.89 14.00
N ASP A 527 -16.75 -18.28 12.75
CA ASP A 527 -16.24 -19.52 12.18
C ASP A 527 -15.52 -19.31 10.84
N GLU A 528 -14.78 -18.20 10.73
CA GLU A 528 -14.02 -17.84 9.55
C GLU A 528 -14.88 -17.74 8.27
N GLY A 529 -16.11 -17.23 8.39
CA GLY A 529 -17.01 -17.00 7.27
C GLY A 529 -17.77 -18.24 6.77
N GLN A 530 -17.79 -19.35 7.52
CA GLN A 530 -18.55 -20.53 7.11
C GLN A 530 -20.05 -20.33 7.23
N CYS A 531 -20.49 -19.65 8.30
CA CYS A 531 -21.87 -19.20 8.38
C CYS A 531 -21.97 -17.80 9.02
N TRP A 532 -23.08 -17.14 8.79
CA TRP A 532 -23.32 -15.76 9.19
C TRP A 532 -24.58 -15.64 10.03
N LYS A 533 -24.49 -14.87 11.10
CA LYS A 533 -25.63 -14.42 11.91
C LYS A 533 -25.95 -12.98 11.58
N THR A 534 -27.23 -12.64 11.52
CA THR A 534 -27.67 -11.26 11.24
C THR A 534 -28.16 -10.59 12.49
N PHE A 535 -27.71 -9.37 12.74
CA PHE A 535 -28.13 -8.53 13.84
C PHE A 535 -28.66 -7.19 13.34
N ASN A 536 -29.90 -6.84 13.71
CA ASN A 536 -30.48 -5.53 13.47
C ASN A 536 -30.03 -4.56 14.56
N PHE A 537 -29.17 -3.62 14.17
CA PHE A 537 -28.53 -2.70 15.11
C PHE A 537 -29.27 -1.36 15.27
N THR A 538 -30.16 -1.00 14.34
CA THR A 538 -30.95 0.25 14.41
C THR A 538 -32.34 0.04 13.80
N ASP A 539 -33.34 0.72 14.36
CA ASP A 539 -34.69 0.81 13.81
C ASP A 539 -34.82 1.99 12.82
N HIS A 540 -33.79 2.83 12.71
CA HIS A 540 -33.74 3.99 11.81
C HIS A 540 -32.70 3.80 10.71
N PRO A 541 -33.04 3.18 9.58
CA PRO A 541 -32.09 2.91 8.50
C PRO A 541 -31.39 4.17 8.01
N PHE A 542 -30.08 4.05 7.68
CA PHE A 542 -29.28 5.13 7.12
C PHE A 542 -28.46 4.66 5.92
N PHE A 543 -28.05 5.57 5.07
CA PHE A 543 -27.20 5.28 3.92
C PHE A 543 -25.77 5.07 4.39
N LEU A 544 -25.21 3.90 4.07
CA LEU A 544 -23.86 3.53 4.45
C LEU A 544 -22.83 4.39 3.71
N ALA A 545 -21.91 4.99 4.46
CA ALA A 545 -20.71 5.60 3.94
C ALA A 545 -19.51 4.64 4.05
N GLY A 546 -19.36 3.92 5.16
CA GLY A 546 -18.32 2.93 5.33
C GLY A 546 -18.26 2.31 6.72
N LEU A 547 -17.32 1.40 6.89
CA LEU A 547 -16.97 0.76 8.14
C LEU A 547 -15.60 1.26 8.62
N ALA A 548 -15.46 1.42 9.92
CA ALA A 548 -14.17 1.68 10.54
C ALA A 548 -13.96 0.82 11.78
N SER A 549 -12.84 0.14 11.83
CA SER A 549 -12.33 -0.56 13.00
C SER A 549 -10.99 0.04 13.40
N GLU A 550 -10.59 -0.16 14.64
CA GLU A 550 -9.23 0.21 15.05
C GLU A 550 -8.18 -0.45 14.12
N PRO A 551 -7.07 0.22 13.80
CA PRO A 551 -6.05 -0.30 12.87
C PRO A 551 -5.44 -1.66 13.22
N SER A 552 -5.75 -2.23 14.36
CA SER A 552 -5.36 -3.59 14.74
C SER A 552 -6.55 -4.52 14.64
N SER A 553 -6.37 -5.64 13.96
CA SER A 553 -7.41 -6.69 13.87
C SER A 553 -7.75 -7.36 15.22
N SER A 554 -7.08 -6.98 16.32
CA SER A 554 -7.32 -7.51 17.66
C SER A 554 -8.54 -6.92 18.36
N THR A 555 -9.16 -5.88 17.80
CA THR A 555 -10.37 -5.25 18.35
C THR A 555 -11.61 -6.11 18.13
N MET A 556 -12.61 -5.91 19.01
CA MET A 556 -13.96 -6.49 18.88
C MET A 556 -15.02 -5.42 18.58
N ASN A 557 -14.62 -4.17 18.33
CA ASN A 557 -15.51 -3.05 18.06
C ASN A 557 -15.49 -2.70 16.57
N ILE A 558 -16.66 -2.38 16.04
CA ILE A 558 -16.83 -1.86 14.68
C ILE A 558 -17.73 -0.64 14.70
N SER A 559 -17.32 0.41 14.03
CA SER A 559 -18.13 1.61 13.83
C SER A 559 -18.60 1.66 12.37
N ILE A 560 -19.91 1.86 12.22
CA ILE A 560 -20.60 1.96 10.93
C ILE A 560 -20.95 3.44 10.74
N PHE A 561 -20.42 4.05 9.71
CA PHE A 561 -20.66 5.46 9.39
C PHE A 561 -21.62 5.59 8.22
N GLY A 562 -22.48 6.57 8.32
CA GLY A 562 -23.41 6.86 7.25
C GLY A 562 -24.18 8.14 7.49
N TYR A 563 -25.21 8.36 6.70
CA TYR A 563 -26.06 9.54 6.81
C TYR A 563 -27.53 9.20 6.60
N ARG A 564 -28.39 9.95 7.28
CA ARG A 564 -29.83 9.91 7.12
C ARG A 564 -30.41 11.32 7.22
N LEU A 565 -31.69 11.47 6.96
CA LEU A 565 -32.40 12.70 7.25
C LEU A 565 -32.77 12.74 8.74
N ASP A 566 -32.59 13.88 9.38
CA ASP A 566 -33.12 14.15 10.71
C ASP A 566 -34.65 14.40 10.67
N ASP A 567 -35.26 14.66 11.84
CA ASP A 567 -36.68 14.93 11.97
C ASP A 567 -37.13 16.19 11.17
N ASN A 568 -36.21 17.09 10.87
CA ASN A 568 -36.41 18.30 10.09
C ASN A 568 -36.09 18.11 8.58
N HIS A 569 -35.91 16.86 8.13
CA HIS A 569 -35.53 16.50 6.77
C HIS A 569 -34.16 17.05 6.33
N LYS A 570 -33.27 17.40 7.27
CA LYS A 570 -31.89 17.78 6.96
C LYS A 570 -30.98 16.55 6.99
N PRO A 571 -29.97 16.49 6.12
CA PRO A 571 -28.98 15.41 6.15
C PRO A 571 -28.17 15.48 7.46
N MET A 572 -28.05 14.35 8.13
CA MET A 572 -27.32 14.19 9.37
C MET A 572 -26.39 13.00 9.28
N TRP A 573 -25.15 13.17 9.70
CA TRP A 573 -24.22 12.05 9.85
C TRP A 573 -24.59 11.25 11.10
N VAL A 574 -24.36 9.93 10.99
CA VAL A 574 -24.63 8.95 12.05
C VAL A 574 -23.45 8.01 12.16
N ALA A 575 -23.01 7.74 13.37
CA ALA A 575 -22.08 6.68 13.70
C ALA A 575 -22.79 5.65 14.59
N VAL A 576 -22.75 4.38 14.21
CA VAL A 576 -23.22 3.27 15.03
C VAL A 576 -22.05 2.38 15.36
N THR A 577 -21.68 2.32 16.63
CA THR A 577 -20.60 1.45 17.12
C THR A 577 -21.18 0.24 17.83
N ILE A 578 -20.78 -0.94 17.38
CA ILE A 578 -21.19 -2.22 17.95
C ILE A 578 -19.99 -2.86 18.62
N ASP A 579 -20.14 -3.16 19.89
CA ASP A 579 -19.13 -3.85 20.69
C ASP A 579 -19.49 -5.33 20.84
N PHE A 580 -18.71 -6.19 20.19
CA PHE A 580 -18.89 -7.64 20.22
C PHE A 580 -18.16 -8.32 21.39
N GLU A 581 -17.41 -7.58 22.22
CA GLU A 581 -16.61 -8.17 23.31
C GLU A 581 -17.47 -8.97 24.27
N HIS A 582 -18.68 -8.50 24.52
CA HIS A 582 -19.62 -9.15 25.43
C HIS A 582 -20.33 -10.36 24.82
N LEU A 583 -20.30 -10.53 23.50
CA LEU A 583 -20.83 -11.71 22.82
C LEU A 583 -19.94 -12.92 23.06
N LEU A 584 -18.61 -12.73 23.02
CA LEU A 584 -17.60 -13.75 23.27
C LEU A 584 -16.90 -13.49 24.62
N THR A 585 -17.64 -13.77 25.70
CA THR A 585 -17.23 -13.42 27.08
C THR A 585 -16.04 -14.22 27.61
N ARG A 586 -15.77 -15.41 27.03
CA ARG A 586 -14.68 -16.27 27.43
C ARG A 586 -13.43 -15.99 26.61
N GLU A 587 -12.31 -15.79 27.26
CA GLU A 587 -11.03 -15.78 26.59
C GLU A 587 -10.62 -17.18 26.12
N CYS A 588 -9.95 -17.26 24.97
CA CYS A 588 -9.48 -18.52 24.43
C CYS A 588 -8.32 -19.06 25.27
N ASN A 589 -8.32 -20.37 25.49
CA ASN A 589 -7.23 -21.09 26.17
C ASN A 589 -6.59 -22.10 25.20
N ASP A 590 -5.58 -22.83 25.66
CA ASP A 590 -4.81 -23.74 24.80
C ASP A 590 -5.65 -24.83 24.12
N GLN A 591 -6.77 -25.23 24.73
CA GLN A 591 -7.68 -26.25 24.16
C GLN A 591 -8.50 -25.73 22.97
N ASP A 592 -8.65 -24.42 22.84
CA ASP A 592 -9.39 -23.78 21.74
C ASP A 592 -8.58 -23.69 20.46
N TYR A 593 -7.29 -23.94 20.54
CA TYR A 593 -6.39 -23.84 19.40
C TYR A 593 -6.00 -25.20 18.84
N VAL A 594 -5.58 -25.17 17.59
CA VAL A 594 -5.00 -26.31 16.87
C VAL A 594 -3.73 -25.89 16.18
N THR A 595 -2.77 -26.79 16.14
CA THR A 595 -1.57 -26.58 15.32
C THR A 595 -1.92 -26.78 13.86
N TRP A 596 -1.70 -25.76 13.05
CA TRP A 596 -1.95 -25.75 11.62
C TRP A 596 -0.64 -25.62 10.85
N LEU A 597 -0.43 -26.52 9.89
CA LEU A 597 0.72 -26.47 8.99
C LEU A 597 0.40 -25.55 7.81
N ALA A 598 1.17 -24.48 7.68
CA ALA A 598 1.09 -23.60 6.53
C ALA A 598 1.55 -24.32 5.25
N HIS A 599 1.01 -23.90 4.13
CA HIS A 599 1.37 -24.42 2.81
C HIS A 599 1.27 -25.95 2.63
N SER A 600 0.46 -26.63 3.46
CA SER A 600 0.27 -28.08 3.38
C SER A 600 -0.31 -28.56 2.04
N ASN A 601 -1.00 -27.67 1.33
CA ASN A 601 -1.57 -27.94 0.00
C ASN A 601 -0.66 -27.60 -1.18
N TYR A 602 0.57 -27.12 -0.91
CA TYR A 602 1.49 -26.67 -1.96
C TYR A 602 2.13 -27.81 -2.73
N SER A 603 2.54 -28.87 -2.04
CA SER A 603 3.22 -30.02 -2.64
C SER A 603 2.42 -31.31 -2.43
N SER A 604 2.33 -32.15 -3.48
CA SER A 604 1.78 -33.50 -3.39
C SER A 604 2.75 -34.51 -2.72
N ASN A 605 4.01 -34.10 -2.45
CA ASN A 605 5.00 -34.96 -1.82
C ASN A 605 4.95 -34.82 -0.29
N PRO A 606 4.64 -35.89 0.47
CA PRO A 606 4.56 -35.82 1.94
C PRO A 606 5.86 -35.40 2.63
N LYS A 607 7.04 -35.59 2.00
CA LYS A 607 8.32 -35.21 2.58
C LYS A 607 8.59 -33.71 2.53
N THR A 608 8.03 -33.03 1.52
CA THR A 608 8.17 -31.59 1.31
C THR A 608 6.87 -30.84 1.66
N ASP A 609 5.87 -31.53 2.21
CA ASP A 609 4.60 -30.93 2.59
C ASP A 609 4.80 -29.80 3.61
N GLY A 610 4.22 -28.62 3.30
CA GLY A 610 4.36 -27.42 4.09
C GLY A 610 5.72 -26.73 4.03
N CYS A 611 6.65 -27.20 3.21
CA CYS A 611 7.98 -26.65 3.03
C CYS A 611 7.96 -25.59 1.94
N LEU A 612 8.16 -24.33 2.30
CA LEU A 612 8.16 -23.22 1.36
C LEU A 612 9.09 -22.11 1.84
N LEU A 613 9.82 -21.49 0.91
CA LEU A 613 10.79 -20.41 1.20
C LEU A 613 11.76 -20.77 2.33
N GLY A 614 12.19 -22.03 2.32
CA GLY A 614 13.17 -22.57 3.23
C GLY A 614 12.68 -22.97 4.61
N TYR A 615 11.40 -22.77 4.91
CA TYR A 615 10.84 -23.14 6.20
C TYR A 615 9.57 -23.98 6.06
N LYS A 616 9.43 -24.91 6.98
CA LYS A 616 8.17 -25.53 7.33
C LYS A 616 7.61 -24.79 8.53
N GLU A 617 6.46 -24.14 8.35
CA GLU A 617 5.87 -23.25 9.34
C GLU A 617 4.61 -23.86 9.92
N THR A 618 4.54 -23.88 11.23
CA THR A 618 3.31 -24.25 11.94
C THR A 618 2.84 -23.09 12.80
N PHE A 619 1.54 -22.84 12.76
CA PHE A 619 0.90 -21.80 13.51
C PHE A 619 -0.11 -22.38 14.49
N ARG A 620 -0.29 -21.71 15.60
CA ARG A 620 -1.41 -21.95 16.50
C ARG A 620 -2.60 -21.14 16.02
N ARG A 621 -3.67 -21.82 15.57
CA ARG A 621 -4.88 -21.22 15.05
C ARG A 621 -6.09 -21.59 15.89
N LEU A 622 -7.05 -20.66 15.98
CA LEU A 622 -8.32 -20.93 16.64
C LEU A 622 -9.08 -22.06 15.90
N LYS A 623 -9.64 -23.02 16.65
CA LYS A 623 -10.53 -24.02 16.09
C LYS A 623 -11.82 -23.35 15.61
N THR A 624 -12.30 -23.70 14.45
CA THR A 624 -13.46 -23.08 13.78
C THR A 624 -14.74 -23.05 14.63
N LEU A 625 -14.90 -23.99 15.55
CA LEU A 625 -16.09 -24.08 16.42
C LEU A 625 -15.85 -23.51 17.83
N SER A 626 -14.74 -22.87 18.10
CA SER A 626 -14.47 -22.29 19.40
C SER A 626 -15.22 -20.96 19.58
N ALA A 627 -16.10 -20.89 20.58
CA ALA A 627 -16.81 -19.69 20.94
C ALA A 627 -16.04 -18.95 22.06
N CYS A 628 -14.93 -18.33 21.71
CA CYS A 628 -14.07 -17.55 22.61
C CYS A 628 -13.45 -16.40 21.84
N ARG A 629 -12.91 -15.40 22.54
CA ARG A 629 -12.17 -14.28 21.95
C ARG A 629 -10.65 -14.48 22.11
N ASN A 630 -9.89 -14.15 21.09
CA ASN A 630 -8.43 -14.07 21.17
C ASN A 630 -7.98 -12.91 22.07
N GLY A 631 -8.69 -11.78 21.97
CA GLY A 631 -8.44 -10.58 22.77
C GLY A 631 -7.27 -9.73 22.28
N ARG A 632 -7.13 -8.54 22.85
CA ARG A 632 -6.12 -7.53 22.46
C ARG A 632 -4.69 -7.97 22.68
N GLY A 633 -4.45 -8.86 23.64
CA GLY A 633 -3.13 -9.42 23.96
C GLY A 633 -2.70 -10.60 23.10
N TYR A 634 -3.48 -10.97 22.09
CA TYR A 634 -3.15 -12.11 21.24
C TYR A 634 -1.87 -11.87 20.45
N VAL A 635 -0.97 -12.86 20.53
CA VAL A 635 0.28 -12.90 19.78
C VAL A 635 0.28 -14.17 18.93
N VAL A 636 0.62 -14.00 17.65
CA VAL A 636 0.75 -15.13 16.74
C VAL A 636 1.85 -16.08 17.21
N SER A 637 1.49 -17.31 17.53
CA SER A 637 2.43 -18.37 17.85
C SER A 637 2.85 -19.08 16.56
N ARG A 638 4.12 -18.90 16.19
CA ARG A 638 4.74 -19.43 14.97
C ARG A 638 5.91 -20.31 15.35
N GLN A 639 5.96 -21.51 14.83
CA GLN A 639 7.13 -22.40 14.92
C GLN A 639 7.66 -22.65 13.52
N GLN A 640 8.96 -22.50 13.34
CA GLN A 640 9.64 -22.69 12.06
C GLN A 640 10.68 -23.79 12.18
N SER A 641 10.72 -24.67 11.21
CA SER A 641 11.78 -25.64 11.03
C SER A 641 12.38 -25.52 9.63
N PRO A 642 13.72 -25.51 9.50
CA PRO A 642 14.35 -25.35 8.19
C PRO A 642 14.09 -26.54 7.30
N CYS A 643 13.91 -26.29 6.02
CA CYS A 643 13.72 -27.27 4.97
C CYS A 643 15.01 -27.57 4.21
N ILE A 644 15.01 -28.72 3.52
CA ILE A 644 16.00 -29.02 2.48
C ILE A 644 15.58 -28.31 1.20
N CYS A 645 16.54 -27.67 0.51
CA CYS A 645 16.28 -26.97 -0.75
C CYS A 645 15.69 -27.91 -1.80
N THR A 646 14.70 -27.39 -2.53
CA THR A 646 14.02 -28.05 -3.63
C THR A 646 13.97 -27.12 -4.84
N SER A 647 13.44 -27.56 -5.96
CA SER A 647 13.22 -26.69 -7.15
C SER A 647 12.26 -25.52 -6.89
N GLU A 648 11.43 -25.60 -5.86
CA GLU A 648 10.44 -24.55 -5.52
C GLU A 648 11.07 -23.35 -4.81
N ASP A 649 12.29 -23.52 -4.28
CA ASP A 649 13.07 -22.49 -3.61
C ASP A 649 13.88 -21.63 -4.62
N PHE A 650 13.74 -21.92 -5.91
CA PHE A 650 14.44 -21.25 -6.99
C PHE A 650 13.46 -20.64 -8.01
N MET A 651 13.81 -19.49 -8.50
CA MET A 651 13.15 -18.79 -9.59
C MET A 651 14.10 -18.63 -10.79
N CYS A 652 13.57 -18.22 -11.92
CA CYS A 652 14.42 -17.89 -13.07
C CYS A 652 15.28 -16.67 -12.75
N ASP A 653 16.52 -16.70 -13.22
CA ASP A 653 17.45 -15.61 -13.05
C ASP A 653 17.32 -14.55 -14.14
N TYR A 654 18.05 -13.45 -14.03
CA TYR A 654 18.09 -12.38 -15.02
C TYR A 654 18.37 -12.93 -16.44
N GLY A 655 17.58 -12.48 -17.39
CA GLY A 655 17.67 -12.97 -18.79
C GLY A 655 16.96 -14.29 -19.06
N PHE A 656 16.30 -14.88 -18.06
CA PHE A 656 15.54 -16.12 -18.20
C PHE A 656 14.07 -15.92 -17.80
N TYR A 657 13.19 -16.79 -18.31
CA TYR A 657 11.77 -16.81 -17.97
C TYR A 657 11.29 -18.25 -17.76
N TRP A 658 10.27 -18.41 -16.94
CA TRP A 658 9.66 -19.71 -16.68
C TRP A 658 8.80 -20.16 -17.86
N HIS A 659 9.12 -21.33 -18.43
CA HIS A 659 8.36 -21.93 -19.52
C HIS A 659 7.55 -23.12 -19.00
N GLU A 660 6.21 -23.00 -19.02
CA GLU A 660 5.30 -23.98 -18.40
C GLU A 660 5.44 -25.40 -18.99
N ASN A 661 5.50 -25.53 -20.33
CA ASN A 661 5.54 -26.85 -21.00
C ASN A 661 6.81 -27.63 -20.70
N SER A 662 7.95 -26.96 -20.55
CA SER A 662 9.22 -27.61 -20.22
C SER A 662 9.48 -27.66 -18.71
N SER A 663 8.69 -26.93 -17.90
CA SER A 663 8.91 -26.76 -16.45
C SER A 663 10.34 -26.36 -16.12
N ALA A 664 10.91 -25.44 -16.91
CA ALA A 664 12.29 -24.99 -16.81
C ALA A 664 12.42 -23.51 -17.14
N CYS A 665 13.50 -22.90 -16.64
CA CYS A 665 13.88 -21.54 -17.02
C CYS A 665 14.59 -21.57 -18.39
N LEU A 666 14.01 -20.85 -19.36
CA LEU A 666 14.56 -20.69 -20.70
C LEU A 666 15.07 -19.26 -20.90
N PRO A 667 16.08 -19.06 -21.77
CA PRO A 667 16.55 -17.72 -22.14
C PRO A 667 15.42 -16.89 -22.75
N GLN A 668 15.31 -15.62 -22.38
CA GLN A 668 14.37 -14.69 -22.98
C GLN A 668 14.81 -14.37 -24.41
N PRO A 669 13.92 -14.47 -25.43
CA PRO A 669 14.27 -14.20 -26.82
C PRO A 669 14.82 -12.79 -27.06
N ASP A 670 14.28 -11.81 -26.32
CA ASP A 670 14.62 -10.39 -26.44
C ASP A 670 16.07 -10.08 -25.99
N PHE A 671 16.61 -10.91 -25.09
CA PHE A 671 17.99 -10.77 -24.60
C PHE A 671 19.04 -11.36 -25.57
N LEU A 672 18.66 -12.22 -26.50
CA LEU A 672 19.59 -12.83 -27.47
C LEU A 672 20.28 -11.79 -28.38
N ASN A 673 19.73 -10.58 -28.47
CA ASN A 673 20.26 -9.49 -29.29
C ASN A 673 21.01 -8.39 -28.49
N GLN A 674 20.99 -8.44 -27.14
CA GLN A 674 21.58 -7.39 -26.25
C GLN A 674 22.81 -7.87 -25.48
N THR A 675 23.47 -8.93 -25.92
CA THR A 675 24.33 -9.81 -25.13
C THR A 675 25.73 -9.31 -24.75
N GLN A 676 26.17 -8.11 -25.18
CA GLN A 676 27.59 -7.75 -24.96
C GLN A 676 27.91 -7.41 -23.49
N ASP A 677 27.01 -6.70 -22.79
CA ASP A 677 27.31 -6.27 -21.41
C ASP A 677 27.10 -7.38 -20.37
N PHE A 678 26.17 -8.30 -20.62
CA PHE A 678 25.84 -9.42 -19.73
C PHE A 678 26.98 -10.44 -19.62
N CYS A 679 27.62 -10.78 -20.77
CA CYS A 679 28.64 -11.82 -20.82
C CYS A 679 30.05 -11.33 -20.47
N LEU A 680 30.26 -10.02 -20.49
CA LEU A 680 31.55 -9.40 -20.13
C LEU A 680 31.68 -9.13 -18.63
N ASN A 681 30.56 -9.11 -17.89
CA ASN A 681 30.56 -8.82 -16.47
C ASN A 681 30.60 -10.13 -15.67
N VAL A 682 31.73 -10.44 -15.05
CA VAL A 682 31.97 -11.68 -14.28
C VAL A 682 30.95 -11.84 -13.14
N ASP A 683 30.43 -10.72 -12.59
CA ASP A 683 29.45 -10.71 -11.52
C ASP A 683 28.04 -11.11 -11.97
N LEU A 684 27.78 -11.18 -13.27
CA LEU A 684 26.49 -11.55 -13.88
C LEU A 684 26.43 -13.00 -14.38
N GLN A 685 27.39 -13.85 -14.01
CA GLN A 685 27.33 -15.27 -14.41
C GLN A 685 26.15 -15.97 -13.76
N THR A 686 25.22 -16.45 -14.57
CA THR A 686 24.00 -17.13 -14.11
C THR A 686 23.96 -18.59 -14.56
N THR A 687 23.33 -19.43 -13.76
CA THR A 687 23.00 -20.83 -14.13
C THR A 687 21.62 -20.93 -14.79
N GLY A 688 20.92 -19.81 -14.99
CA GLY A 688 19.52 -19.73 -15.39
C GLY A 688 18.52 -19.76 -14.23
N TYR A 689 19.01 -20.04 -13.04
CA TYR A 689 18.23 -20.11 -11.81
C TYR A 689 18.92 -19.33 -10.68
N ARG A 690 18.13 -18.69 -9.86
CA ARG A 690 18.58 -18.09 -8.61
C ARG A 690 17.66 -18.52 -7.46
N ARG A 691 18.17 -18.49 -6.24
CA ARG A 691 17.36 -18.67 -5.04
C ARG A 691 16.40 -17.50 -4.91
N ILE A 692 15.17 -17.79 -4.48
CA ILE A 692 14.19 -16.73 -4.19
C ILE A 692 14.72 -15.88 -3.01
N PRO A 693 14.77 -14.55 -3.11
CA PRO A 693 15.21 -13.69 -2.02
C PRO A 693 14.47 -13.97 -0.72
N GLY A 694 15.19 -13.96 0.40
CA GLY A 694 14.63 -14.31 1.71
C GLY A 694 14.41 -15.82 1.95
N ASP A 695 14.67 -16.68 0.96
CA ASP A 695 14.63 -18.13 1.16
C ASP A 695 15.76 -18.60 2.09
N LYS A 696 15.43 -19.45 3.06
CA LYS A 696 16.37 -19.94 4.09
C LYS A 696 16.58 -21.46 4.04
N CYS A 697 16.28 -22.11 2.89
CA CYS A 697 16.46 -23.55 2.74
C CYS A 697 17.92 -23.98 2.97
N LYS A 698 18.11 -25.21 3.43
CA LYS A 698 19.43 -25.79 3.69
C LYS A 698 19.72 -26.94 2.72
N GLY A 699 20.99 -27.10 2.38
CA GLY A 699 21.46 -28.19 1.53
C GLY A 699 22.08 -27.72 0.22
N SER A 700 22.59 -28.65 -0.53
CA SER A 700 23.35 -28.43 -1.77
C SER A 700 22.52 -28.62 -3.02
N PHE A 701 21.19 -28.61 -2.94
CA PHE A 701 20.37 -28.70 -4.13
C PHE A 701 20.71 -27.52 -5.06
N SER A 702 21.02 -27.82 -6.29
CA SER A 702 21.21 -26.85 -7.35
C SER A 702 20.36 -27.30 -8.55
N PRO A 703 19.53 -26.43 -9.12
CA PRO A 703 18.82 -26.74 -10.34
C PRO A 703 19.80 -27.16 -11.44
N PRO A 704 19.42 -28.09 -12.35
CA PRO A 704 20.28 -28.50 -13.43
C PRO A 704 20.63 -27.28 -14.32
N ARG A 705 21.93 -27.10 -14.59
CA ARG A 705 22.41 -26.05 -15.48
C ARG A 705 21.87 -26.28 -16.88
N ASN A 706 21.35 -25.27 -17.49
CA ASN A 706 21.05 -25.28 -18.92
C ASN A 706 22.29 -24.79 -19.70
N GLU A 707 23.27 -25.65 -19.84
CA GLU A 707 24.55 -25.33 -20.49
C GLU A 707 24.37 -24.87 -21.95
N GLU A 708 23.40 -25.44 -22.66
CA GLU A 708 23.07 -25.01 -24.03
C GLU A 708 22.50 -23.59 -24.07
N ALA A 709 21.74 -23.20 -23.06
CA ALA A 709 21.17 -21.88 -22.95
C ALA A 709 22.22 -20.82 -22.62
N HIS A 710 23.18 -21.15 -21.73
CA HIS A 710 24.31 -20.29 -21.43
C HIS A 710 25.23 -20.10 -22.64
N GLN A 711 25.49 -21.17 -23.38
CA GLN A 711 26.29 -21.15 -24.60
C GLN A 711 25.60 -20.34 -25.72
N LYS A 712 24.27 -20.37 -25.81
CA LYS A 712 23.49 -19.52 -26.73
C LYS A 712 23.53 -18.03 -26.36
N LEU A 713 23.48 -17.71 -25.07
CA LEU A 713 23.57 -16.34 -24.60
C LEU A 713 24.97 -15.73 -24.76
N CYS A 714 26.02 -16.49 -24.46
CA CYS A 714 27.40 -16.00 -24.36
C CYS A 714 28.37 -16.62 -25.35
N GLY A 715 27.94 -17.55 -26.21
CA GLY A 715 28.81 -18.35 -27.08
C GLY A 715 29.54 -17.59 -28.19
N ASN A 716 29.19 -16.34 -28.47
CA ASN A 716 29.84 -15.51 -29.49
C ASN A 716 30.85 -14.51 -28.91
N VAL A 717 31.05 -14.47 -27.60
CA VAL A 717 32.08 -13.63 -26.96
C VAL A 717 33.36 -14.47 -26.90
N THR A 718 34.18 -14.41 -27.92
CA THR A 718 35.55 -14.93 -27.85
C THR A 718 36.31 -14.07 -26.84
N SER A 719 36.61 -14.65 -25.68
CA SER A 719 37.57 -14.08 -24.72
C SER A 719 38.92 -13.95 -25.49
N SER A 720 39.26 -12.73 -25.85
CA SER A 720 40.65 -12.46 -26.21
C SER A 720 41.46 -12.51 -24.91
N ASP A 721 41.84 -13.71 -24.49
CA ASP A 721 42.83 -13.91 -23.45
C ASP A 721 44.17 -13.32 -23.91
N SER A 722 44.37 -12.06 -23.64
CA SER A 722 45.71 -11.50 -23.59
C SER A 722 46.21 -11.68 -22.16
N HIS A 723 46.70 -12.87 -21.82
CA HIS A 723 47.60 -13.06 -20.70
C HIS A 723 48.88 -12.28 -20.96
N THR A 724 48.91 -11.02 -20.63
CA THR A 724 50.14 -10.31 -20.42
C THR A 724 50.70 -10.78 -19.08
N GLU A 725 51.62 -11.73 -19.09
CA GLU A 725 52.43 -12.08 -17.93
C GLU A 725 53.19 -10.83 -17.47
N ILE A 726 52.79 -10.30 -16.32
CA ILE A 726 53.50 -9.17 -15.70
C ILE A 726 54.89 -9.64 -15.25
N PRO A 727 55.97 -9.05 -15.74
CA PRO A 727 57.32 -9.45 -15.30
C PRO A 727 57.46 -9.40 -13.81
N PRO A 728 58.11 -10.41 -13.17
CA PRO A 728 58.24 -10.51 -11.71
C PRO A 728 58.88 -9.31 -11.03
N ALA A 729 59.65 -8.52 -11.75
CA ALA A 729 60.21 -7.27 -11.29
C ALA A 729 59.17 -6.15 -11.07
N ILE A 730 58.09 -6.12 -11.83
CA ILE A 730 57.00 -5.15 -11.69
C ILE A 730 56.10 -5.58 -10.50
N LEU A 731 55.91 -6.90 -10.33
CA LEU A 731 55.15 -7.40 -9.20
C LEU A 731 55.84 -7.07 -7.84
N ALA A 732 57.15 -7.15 -7.77
CA ALA A 732 57.92 -6.78 -6.59
C ALA A 732 57.80 -5.28 -6.26
N LEU A 733 57.80 -4.43 -7.30
CA LEU A 733 57.64 -2.97 -7.16
C LEU A 733 56.24 -2.58 -6.65
N ILE A 734 55.21 -3.28 -7.14
CA ILE A 734 53.82 -3.10 -6.70
C ILE A 734 53.65 -3.48 -5.24
N VAL A 735 54.29 -4.59 -4.79
CA VAL A 735 54.24 -5.04 -3.40
C VAL A 735 54.96 -4.03 -2.46
N VAL A 736 56.07 -3.46 -2.86
CA VAL A 736 56.77 -2.47 -2.02
C VAL A 736 55.99 -1.13 -1.96
N CYS A 737 55.39 -0.71 -3.07
CA CYS A 737 54.54 0.48 -3.09
C CYS A 737 53.25 0.29 -2.28
N SER A 738 52.61 -0.88 -2.37
CA SER A 738 51.38 -1.17 -1.59
C SER A 738 51.66 -1.21 -0.08
N LEU A 739 52.79 -1.75 0.37
CA LEU A 739 53.19 -1.68 1.78
C LEU A 739 53.43 -0.26 2.28
N GLY A 740 53.97 0.60 1.41
CA GLY A 740 54.16 2.03 1.70
C GLY A 740 52.86 2.77 1.84
N ILE A 741 51.89 2.49 0.96
CA ILE A 741 50.54 3.07 0.99
C ILE A 741 49.76 2.60 2.22
N ILE A 742 49.87 1.32 2.58
CA ILE A 742 49.21 0.78 3.79
C ILE A 742 49.72 1.50 5.05
N CYS A 743 51.00 1.75 5.16
CA CYS A 743 51.54 2.54 6.28
C CYS A 743 51.02 3.98 6.32
N LEU A 744 50.87 4.62 5.17
CA LEU A 744 50.30 5.99 5.08
C LEU A 744 48.80 6.00 5.40
N VAL A 745 48.04 4.98 4.96
CA VAL A 745 46.61 4.82 5.27
C VAL A 745 46.38 4.57 6.76
N ILE A 746 47.24 3.77 7.41
CA ILE A 746 47.16 3.55 8.87
C ILE A 746 47.38 4.86 9.63
N ILE A 747 48.33 5.67 9.20
CA ILE A 747 48.60 6.99 9.81
C ILE A 747 47.42 7.95 9.55
N ALA A 748 46.85 7.95 8.35
CA ALA A 748 45.70 8.77 8.01
C ALA A 748 44.43 8.30 8.73
N ALA A 749 44.18 6.99 8.83
CA ALA A 749 43.06 6.42 9.56
C ALA A 749 43.09 6.75 11.06
N TYR A 750 44.28 6.81 11.67
CA TYR A 750 44.45 7.27 13.04
C TYR A 750 44.10 8.75 13.23
N MET A 751 44.25 9.56 12.22
CA MET A 751 43.88 10.99 12.26
C MET A 751 42.42 11.27 11.93
N ILE A 752 41.74 10.38 11.19
CA ILE A 752 40.34 10.51 10.76
C ILE A 752 39.36 9.96 11.78
N THR A 753 39.75 8.97 12.59
CA THR A 753 38.91 8.35 13.63
C THR A 753 38.50 9.28 14.78
N SER A 754 39.05 10.49 14.85
CA SER A 754 38.67 11.50 15.86
C SER A 754 37.61 12.51 15.40
N ARG A 755 37.05 12.36 14.19
CA ARG A 755 36.10 13.35 13.63
C ARG A 755 34.91 12.75 12.88
N ARG A 756 34.52 11.48 13.07
CA ARG A 756 33.29 10.93 12.53
C ARG A 756 32.22 10.90 13.59
N ILE A 757 31.19 11.71 13.39
CA ILE A 757 29.88 11.50 13.97
C ILE A 757 29.33 10.24 13.27
N ASN A 758 29.24 9.16 14.03
CA ASN A 758 28.75 7.88 13.54
C ASN A 758 27.27 7.96 13.24
N CYS A 759 26.89 7.87 11.99
CA CYS A 759 25.62 7.26 11.63
C CYS A 759 25.79 5.74 11.87
N GLY A 760 25.41 5.27 13.05
CA GLY A 760 25.68 3.90 13.49
C GLY A 760 24.63 2.93 12.99
N GLN A 761 25.06 1.78 12.63
CA GLN A 761 24.23 0.66 12.22
C GLN A 761 23.37 0.11 13.37
N ARG A 762 22.07 0.12 13.19
CA ARG A 762 21.15 -0.85 13.81
C ARG A 762 19.94 -1.10 12.92
N SER A 763 19.52 -2.36 12.91
CA SER A 763 18.56 -3.00 12.01
C SER A 763 17.25 -2.21 11.78
N PRO A 764 16.77 -2.15 10.54
CA PRO A 764 15.64 -1.33 10.13
C PRO A 764 14.30 -1.95 10.52
N GLU A 765 13.47 -1.14 11.11
CA GLU A 765 12.02 -1.33 11.09
C GLU A 765 11.48 -0.58 9.89
N TYR A 766 10.67 -1.28 9.12
CA TYR A 766 10.17 -0.86 7.82
C TYR A 766 9.30 0.40 7.87
N ASN A 767 9.62 1.36 7.02
CA ASN A 767 8.77 2.49 6.71
C ASN A 767 8.56 2.59 5.22
N PHE A 768 7.31 2.61 4.85
CA PHE A 768 6.91 2.92 3.51
C PHE A 768 6.64 4.42 3.39
N SER A 769 7.43 5.10 2.64
CA SER A 769 6.95 6.28 1.94
C SER A 769 6.79 5.85 0.50
N VAL A 770 5.58 5.88 0.10
CA VAL A 770 5.21 5.62 -1.26
C VAL A 770 5.87 6.66 -2.15
N LEU A 771 6.45 6.22 -3.25
CA LEU A 771 6.80 7.07 -4.37
C LEU A 771 5.55 7.78 -4.89
N GLN A 772 5.09 8.82 -4.19
CA GLN A 772 4.12 9.75 -4.74
C GLN A 772 4.86 10.66 -5.71
N ILE A 773 4.84 10.29 -6.94
CA ILE A 773 5.01 11.23 -8.03
C ILE A 773 3.63 11.43 -8.60
N GLN A 774 2.99 12.24 -8.05
CA GLN A 774 2.57 13.53 -8.41
C GLN A 774 1.92 13.73 -9.77
N GLU A 775 0.73 13.17 -9.90
CA GLU A 775 -0.31 13.93 -10.56
C GLU A 775 -1.00 14.86 -9.55
N ASP A 776 -1.02 14.51 -8.25
CA ASP A 776 -1.77 15.27 -7.25
C ASP A 776 -1.16 16.65 -6.93
N ASP A 777 0.15 16.79 -6.90
CA ASP A 777 0.77 18.08 -6.62
C ASP A 777 0.68 19.07 -7.79
N LEU A 778 0.50 18.60 -9.02
CA LEU A 778 0.29 19.46 -10.17
C LEU A 778 -1.18 19.95 -10.29
N SER A 779 -2.14 19.20 -9.77
CA SER A 779 -3.54 19.64 -9.74
C SER A 779 -3.81 20.66 -8.65
N VAL A 780 -3.11 20.58 -7.52
CA VAL A 780 -3.22 21.56 -6.42
C VAL A 780 -2.71 22.93 -6.83
N ASN A 781 -1.67 22.99 -7.65
CA ASN A 781 -1.13 24.27 -8.15
C ASN A 781 -2.02 24.95 -9.20
N ASN A 782 -2.98 24.25 -9.82
CA ASN A 782 -3.91 24.86 -10.75
C ASN A 782 -5.21 25.35 -10.10
N GLU A 783 -5.54 24.89 -8.90
CA GLU A 783 -6.75 25.31 -8.19
C GLU A 783 -6.53 26.42 -7.15
N SER A 784 -5.31 26.73 -6.78
CA SER A 784 -5.01 27.66 -5.69
C SER A 784 -4.43 29.01 -6.11
N THR A 785 -4.47 29.40 -7.38
CA THR A 785 -4.12 30.76 -7.79
C THR A 785 -5.35 31.66 -7.75
N PRO A 786 -5.47 32.54 -6.74
CA PRO A 786 -6.42 33.62 -6.81
C PRO A 786 -5.84 34.75 -7.69
N ASN A 787 -6.51 34.97 -8.83
CA ASN A 787 -6.57 36.23 -9.51
C ASN A 787 -5.35 37.16 -9.49
N GLY A 788 -4.43 36.90 -10.36
CA GLY A 788 -3.58 37.92 -10.94
C GLY A 788 -3.77 37.86 -12.45
N LYS A 789 -4.41 38.91 -13.01
CA LYS A 789 -4.53 39.11 -14.45
C LYS A 789 -3.16 38.92 -15.11
N LEU A 790 -3.01 37.86 -15.88
CA LEU A 790 -2.06 37.84 -16.98
C LEU A 790 -2.61 36.98 -18.12
N ASN A 791 -2.57 37.59 -19.26
CA ASN A 791 -3.14 37.20 -20.54
C ASN A 791 -2.76 35.78 -20.97
N GLY A 792 -3.75 35.09 -21.45
CA GLY A 792 -3.80 34.03 -22.43
C GLY A 792 -2.49 33.39 -22.89
N PHE A 793 -2.24 32.25 -22.33
CA PHE A 793 -1.56 31.16 -23.03
C PHE A 793 -2.42 29.92 -22.77
N GLN A 794 -3.10 29.46 -23.83
CA GLN A 794 -3.62 28.10 -23.88
C GLN A 794 -2.39 27.18 -23.82
N VAL A 795 -2.21 26.53 -22.70
CA VAL A 795 -1.35 25.35 -22.63
C VAL A 795 -2.19 24.21 -23.18
N GLN A 796 -1.84 23.78 -24.35
CA GLN A 796 -2.29 22.54 -24.92
C GLN A 796 -1.77 21.45 -23.97
N GLU A 797 -2.66 20.68 -23.39
CA GLU A 797 -2.34 19.53 -22.57
C GLU A 797 -1.72 18.45 -23.47
N ASP A 798 -0.43 18.47 -23.63
CA ASP A 798 0.30 17.27 -24.02
C ASP A 798 0.49 16.43 -22.76
N SER A 799 -0.38 15.43 -22.61
CA SER A 799 -0.50 14.56 -21.45
C SER A 799 0.63 13.52 -21.28
N ASP A 800 1.70 13.61 -22.11
CA ASP A 800 2.52 12.42 -22.35
C ASP A 800 3.85 12.35 -21.60
N ASP A 801 4.20 13.33 -20.77
CA ASP A 801 5.59 13.37 -20.28
C ASP A 801 5.79 13.36 -18.76
N VAL A 802 4.80 13.09 -17.91
CA VAL A 802 4.92 13.49 -16.50
C VAL A 802 4.98 12.37 -15.45
N SER A 803 4.90 11.10 -15.77
CA SER A 803 4.97 10.15 -14.66
C SER A 803 5.89 8.97 -14.89
N LEU A 804 6.98 8.95 -14.18
CA LEU A 804 7.97 7.87 -14.19
C LEU A 804 7.65 6.72 -13.28
N ILE A 805 7.02 6.99 -12.19
CA ILE A 805 6.64 5.98 -11.22
C ILE A 805 5.29 6.41 -10.68
N LYS A 806 4.23 5.75 -11.13
CA LYS A 806 2.91 5.84 -10.54
C LYS A 806 2.77 4.74 -9.51
N GLN A 807 2.20 5.07 -8.39
CA GLN A 807 1.79 4.10 -7.39
C GLN A 807 0.58 3.33 -7.79
#